data_cdfe946f93b9e31f10cc6a343cd5255f
#
_entry.id   cdfe946f93b9e31f10cc6a343cd5255f
#
_cell.length_a   1.000
_cell.length_b   1.000
_cell.length_c   1.000
_cell.angle_alpha   90.00
_cell.angle_beta   90.00
_cell.angle_gamma   90.00
#
_symmetry.space_group_name_H-M   'P 1'
#
loop_
_entity.id
_entity.type
_entity.pdbx_description
1 polymer ?
#
loop_
_entity_poly.entity_id
_entity_poly.type
_entity_poly.pdbx_seq_one_letter_code
_entity_poly.pdbx_strand_id
1 'polypeptide(L)'
;AIYGAEAGNGVVLITTKKGKIGKPVINVSANLAVNKKSAYRDYFDAAGYLKYHQDYRKMVNTYGQGEDGLYGYYQAKDENGNLLYPQGYYDDPRLMSDADQQAWMMNTGVSGIGPATGESALSLFARRLEFNNSPLVLQNFLNGQVTDWNDATFRTGLNQDYNASISGATERVNYYMSLGYMKNEGAVRGNDYDAYRANMKVNAKITDWLEIGANVNFQDRSDGDMQVSLGSNYWDNNMLRNSPYASMYDEETGGYEQYPMSGLPTNGGYNYYFDRQYYDLEKGYTVLNTIFNAKVTLPFGITYQFNIAPRYQWFYNRYWMSADLPNASAPSRGVDREWSKNFDWNLNNTLTWDKTFGDHHVTLTLVQEAEEHRYWQDRIEARNITPSDALGFHYTSGANKTQSNFSTNDTHYTAASYLGRLFYSYKDRYMITGSFRRDGYAGFGANNPWGNFGSVGASWIFTEEKFMEDTKEWWDMGKLRLSWGTNGNREFGDVYSTLANLALAGGEMVYYQNGNSNVVNPLYMSRLAAPNLEWEKTKAWNVGLDLSFFGGRLTANMDYYFKKTTDMIMSQRLPSFSGFGSIMANLGEVQNQGFEIAVNSTNIENDKFVWNTSVGFSINKNKINHLYYDYDENGNELSDTSNGWYIGQPIGTIWYYETDGVWQNTPEDIAAAALVGQKPGDPKVINHYTEDDQIAEDGTRIPVYNDNDKVYLGTTAPPIYWNFRNDFTLWKDLTLSISFYSYMGHKSTSGNWLNIDNGGSQVTNGFNMPEKEYWTPENPTNDYCRLNAAGPNTGLASGVDKLYNRSFVRLDDITIGYTIPKKWTRKFMVDRIRVTASCKNVCTISGWEYGDPETGGLATRTFNFGINVTL
;
A
#
# COMPACT_ATOMS: atom_id res chain seq x y z
N ALA A 1 21.05 19.25 0.19
CA ALA A 1 22.05 19.37 -0.89
C ALA A 1 23.18 18.32 -0.81
N ILE A 2 23.66 17.91 0.38
CA ILE A 2 24.79 16.96 0.49
C ILE A 2 24.44 15.59 -0.13
N TYR A 3 23.21 15.16 0.00
CA TYR A 3 22.76 13.84 -0.43
C TYR A 3 22.15 13.79 -1.84
N GLY A 4 22.24 14.90 -2.60
CA GLY A 4 21.85 14.97 -4.01
C GLY A 4 20.34 14.95 -4.28
N ALA A 5 20.01 14.69 -5.54
CA ALA A 5 18.63 14.68 -6.02
C ALA A 5 17.75 13.59 -5.37
N GLU A 6 18.32 12.45 -4.99
CA GLU A 6 17.60 11.37 -4.30
C GLU A 6 17.10 11.77 -2.90
N ALA A 7 17.67 12.84 -2.33
CA ALA A 7 17.28 13.36 -1.01
C ALA A 7 16.11 14.37 -1.04
N GLY A 8 15.43 14.52 -2.18
CA GLY A 8 14.29 15.44 -2.34
C GLY A 8 13.18 15.24 -1.33
N ASN A 9 12.93 14.00 -0.94
CA ASN A 9 11.90 13.56 0.00
C ASN A 9 12.41 13.34 1.44
N GLY A 10 13.72 13.59 1.69
CA GLY A 10 14.34 13.42 3.00
C GLY A 10 15.47 12.40 3.01
N VAL A 11 16.21 12.34 4.13
CA VAL A 11 17.33 11.43 4.32
C VAL A 11 17.22 10.77 5.70
N VAL A 12 17.35 9.45 5.75
CA VAL A 12 17.48 8.69 6.98
C VAL A 12 18.94 8.27 7.15
N LEU A 13 19.63 8.84 8.13
CA LEU A 13 21.02 8.51 8.42
C LEU A 13 21.09 7.46 9.53
N ILE A 14 21.60 6.26 9.21
CA ILE A 14 21.77 5.17 10.16
C ILE A 14 23.25 5.03 10.52
N THR A 15 23.56 5.24 11.80
CA THR A 15 24.91 5.02 12.34
C THR A 15 24.92 3.80 13.25
N THR A 16 25.70 2.78 12.89
CA THR A 16 25.84 1.56 13.68
C THR A 16 26.83 1.74 14.82
N LYS A 17 26.59 1.01 15.93
CA LYS A 17 27.53 0.96 17.06
C LYS A 17 28.87 0.36 16.60
N LYS A 18 29.96 0.85 17.17
CA LYS A 18 31.30 0.27 16.97
C LYS A 18 31.62 -0.68 18.12
N GLY A 19 32.43 -1.71 17.87
CA GLY A 19 33.01 -2.54 18.93
C GLY A 19 33.80 -1.69 19.94
N LYS A 20 33.78 -2.07 21.19
CA LYS A 20 34.55 -1.42 22.25
C LYS A 20 35.88 -2.12 22.43
N ILE A 21 36.93 -1.40 22.79
CA ILE A 21 38.24 -1.96 23.16
C ILE A 21 38.06 -2.82 24.42
N GLY A 22 38.56 -4.05 24.39
CA GLY A 22 38.44 -5.02 25.46
C GLY A 22 38.18 -6.43 25.00
N LYS A 23 37.55 -7.23 25.84
CA LYS A 23 37.13 -8.58 25.47
C LYS A 23 36.06 -8.52 24.39
N PRO A 24 36.08 -9.45 23.41
CA PRO A 24 35.01 -9.55 22.45
C PRO A 24 33.66 -9.75 23.15
N VAL A 25 32.62 -9.11 22.63
CA VAL A 25 31.24 -9.26 23.10
C VAL A 25 30.49 -10.14 22.12
N ILE A 26 29.97 -11.24 22.65
CA ILE A 26 29.10 -12.14 21.88
C ILE A 26 27.65 -11.86 22.26
N ASN A 27 26.78 -11.63 21.26
CA ASN A 27 25.34 -11.49 21.47
C ASN A 27 24.62 -12.59 20.70
N VAL A 28 23.68 -13.25 21.38
CA VAL A 28 22.75 -14.19 20.77
C VAL A 28 21.35 -13.71 21.04
N SER A 29 20.55 -13.58 20.02
CA SER A 29 19.13 -13.21 20.14
C SER A 29 18.24 -14.22 19.44
N ALA A 30 17.10 -14.48 20.06
CA ALA A 30 16.00 -15.22 19.48
C ALA A 30 14.72 -14.40 19.66
N ASN A 31 14.00 -14.17 18.57
CA ASN A 31 12.71 -13.50 18.55
C ASN A 31 11.68 -14.43 17.91
N LEU A 32 10.58 -14.61 18.61
CA LEU A 32 9.42 -15.35 18.13
C LEU A 32 8.25 -14.37 18.05
N ALA A 33 7.55 -14.37 16.93
CA ALA A 33 6.40 -13.50 16.74
C ALA A 33 5.21 -14.28 16.21
N VAL A 34 4.06 -14.10 16.86
CA VAL A 34 2.79 -14.69 16.46
C VAL A 34 1.97 -13.63 15.72
N ASN A 35 1.69 -13.86 14.44
CA ASN A 35 0.92 -12.98 13.59
C ASN A 35 -0.52 -13.49 13.45
N LYS A 36 -1.49 -12.61 13.70
CA LYS A 36 -2.91 -12.89 13.49
C LYS A 36 -3.54 -11.81 12.64
N LYS A 37 -4.54 -12.15 11.83
CA LYS A 37 -5.46 -11.18 11.21
C LYS A 37 -6.02 -10.28 12.32
N SER A 38 -6.00 -8.98 12.13
CA SER A 38 -6.59 -8.00 13.07
C SER A 38 -7.68 -7.16 12.45
N ALA A 39 -7.57 -6.84 11.17
CA ALA A 39 -8.60 -6.16 10.40
C ALA A 39 -8.52 -6.58 8.93
N TYR A 40 -9.64 -7.00 8.43
CA TYR A 40 -9.98 -7.19 7.04
C TYR A 40 -11.50 -7.23 6.97
N ARG A 41 -12.10 -7.02 5.79
CA ARG A 41 -13.55 -7.15 5.65
C ARG A 41 -14.01 -8.53 6.10
N ASP A 42 -15.03 -8.59 6.89
CA ASP A 42 -15.69 -9.82 7.26
C ASP A 42 -16.77 -10.13 6.22
N TYR A 43 -17.03 -11.40 5.99
CA TYR A 43 -18.04 -11.88 5.07
C TYR A 43 -19.18 -12.50 5.88
N PHE A 44 -20.39 -12.49 5.34
CA PHE A 44 -21.51 -13.09 6.02
C PHE A 44 -21.23 -14.54 6.41
N ASP A 45 -21.58 -14.87 7.65
CA ASP A 45 -21.67 -16.26 8.09
C ASP A 45 -22.91 -16.95 7.47
N ALA A 46 -23.17 -18.20 7.82
CA ALA A 46 -24.27 -18.97 7.24
C ALA A 46 -25.65 -18.33 7.49
N ALA A 47 -25.84 -17.70 8.65
CA ALA A 47 -27.12 -17.06 9.00
C ALA A 47 -27.26 -15.72 8.27
N GLY A 48 -26.20 -14.91 8.25
CA GLY A 48 -26.15 -13.63 7.53
C GLY A 48 -26.31 -13.84 6.02
N TYR A 49 -25.63 -14.85 5.45
CA TYR A 49 -25.76 -15.21 4.04
C TYR A 49 -27.21 -15.62 3.68
N LEU A 50 -27.84 -16.42 4.49
CA LEU A 50 -29.26 -16.82 4.28
C LEU A 50 -30.17 -15.59 4.30
N LYS A 51 -30.00 -14.72 5.31
CA LYS A 51 -30.78 -13.49 5.44
C LYS A 51 -30.55 -12.56 4.24
N TYR A 52 -29.31 -12.41 3.81
CA TYR A 52 -28.94 -11.61 2.64
C TYR A 52 -29.63 -12.08 1.36
N HIS A 53 -29.65 -13.40 1.09
CA HIS A 53 -30.34 -13.98 -0.06
C HIS A 53 -31.87 -13.80 0.04
N GLN A 54 -32.42 -13.99 1.24
CA GLN A 54 -33.84 -13.78 1.54
C GLN A 54 -34.26 -12.32 1.29
N ASP A 55 -33.51 -11.38 1.84
CA ASP A 55 -33.80 -9.95 1.71
C ASP A 55 -33.66 -9.48 0.25
N TYR A 56 -32.66 -10.00 -0.47
CA TYR A 56 -32.53 -9.71 -1.90
C TYR A 56 -33.76 -10.19 -2.68
N ARG A 57 -34.22 -11.42 -2.45
CA ARG A 57 -35.42 -11.97 -3.14
C ARG A 57 -36.69 -11.21 -2.78
N LYS A 58 -36.85 -10.82 -1.51
CA LYS A 58 -37.94 -9.93 -1.07
C LYS A 58 -37.84 -8.57 -1.79
N MET A 59 -36.67 -7.99 -1.84
CA MET A 59 -36.42 -6.68 -2.47
C MET A 59 -36.72 -6.65 -3.97
N VAL A 60 -36.38 -7.74 -4.67
CA VAL A 60 -36.60 -7.84 -6.13
C VAL A 60 -38.08 -8.11 -6.44
N ASN A 61 -38.74 -9.01 -5.68
CA ASN A 61 -40.01 -9.56 -6.09
C ASN A 61 -41.22 -8.98 -5.33
N THR A 62 -41.03 -8.38 -4.17
CA THR A 62 -42.14 -7.92 -3.32
C THR A 62 -42.02 -6.47 -2.86
N TYR A 63 -40.91 -5.81 -3.13
CA TYR A 63 -40.69 -4.43 -2.71
C TYR A 63 -41.42 -3.44 -3.61
N GLY A 64 -42.30 -2.67 -3.04
CA GLY A 64 -43.14 -1.70 -3.74
C GLY A 64 -43.85 -0.75 -2.79
N GLN A 65 -44.64 0.16 -3.34
CA GLN A 65 -45.45 1.12 -2.58
C GLN A 65 -46.79 0.50 -2.19
N GLY A 66 -47.18 0.61 -0.91
CA GLY A 66 -48.46 0.18 -0.37
C GLY A 66 -49.58 1.18 -0.55
N GLU A 67 -50.77 0.80 -0.11
CA GLU A 67 -51.98 1.70 -0.13
C GLU A 67 -51.81 2.92 0.79
N ASP A 68 -50.94 2.81 1.79
CA ASP A 68 -50.56 3.90 2.72
C ASP A 68 -49.57 4.89 2.11
N GLY A 69 -49.13 4.65 0.87
CA GLY A 69 -48.15 5.46 0.16
C GLY A 69 -46.68 5.22 0.57
N LEU A 70 -46.41 4.32 1.55
CA LEU A 70 -45.06 3.98 1.98
C LEU A 70 -44.56 2.75 1.22
N TYR A 71 -43.24 2.56 1.20
CA TYR A 71 -42.61 1.38 0.60
C TYR A 71 -42.42 0.25 1.62
N GLY A 72 -42.65 -0.96 1.17
CA GLY A 72 -42.54 -2.15 2.01
C GLY A 72 -42.50 -3.42 1.18
N TYR A 73 -42.53 -4.58 1.84
CA TYR A 73 -42.64 -5.86 1.17
C TYR A 73 -44.14 -6.18 0.99
N TYR A 74 -44.70 -5.63 -0.07
CA TYR A 74 -46.10 -5.78 -0.39
C TYR A 74 -46.35 -6.84 -1.45
N GLN A 75 -47.58 -7.27 -1.57
CA GLN A 75 -48.01 -8.24 -2.58
C GLN A 75 -48.11 -7.57 -3.95
N ALA A 76 -47.19 -7.87 -4.84
CA ALA A 76 -47.29 -7.47 -6.24
C ALA A 76 -48.42 -8.26 -6.93
N LYS A 77 -49.22 -7.59 -7.78
CA LYS A 77 -50.30 -8.16 -8.56
C LYS A 77 -50.00 -8.07 -10.05
N ASP A 78 -50.45 -9.04 -10.84
CA ASP A 78 -50.42 -9.00 -12.29
C ASP A 78 -51.50 -8.04 -12.86
N GLU A 79 -51.55 -7.88 -14.18
CA GLU A 79 -52.53 -7.05 -14.88
C GLU A 79 -53.99 -7.47 -14.64
N ASN A 80 -54.21 -8.74 -14.20
CA ASN A 80 -55.52 -9.25 -13.90
C ASN A 80 -55.88 -9.19 -12.38
N GLY A 81 -54.97 -8.61 -11.56
CA GLY A 81 -55.15 -8.50 -10.12
C GLY A 81 -54.79 -9.76 -9.31
N ASN A 82 -54.17 -10.77 -9.93
CA ASN A 82 -53.69 -11.96 -9.23
C ASN A 82 -52.38 -11.68 -8.51
N LEU A 83 -52.21 -12.21 -7.32
CA LEU A 83 -50.95 -12.09 -6.56
C LEU A 83 -49.82 -12.80 -7.27
N LEU A 84 -48.72 -12.03 -7.57
CA LEU A 84 -47.51 -12.60 -8.13
C LEU A 84 -46.80 -13.48 -7.10
N TYR A 85 -46.50 -12.88 -5.93
CA TYR A 85 -45.91 -13.57 -4.79
C TYR A 85 -46.75 -13.26 -3.52
N PRO A 86 -47.14 -14.26 -2.73
CA PRO A 86 -47.88 -14.04 -1.48
C PRO A 86 -46.99 -13.46 -0.39
N GLN A 87 -47.62 -12.85 0.61
CA GLN A 87 -46.89 -12.39 1.80
C GLN A 87 -46.23 -13.60 2.47
N GLY A 88 -44.99 -13.40 2.95
CA GLY A 88 -44.20 -14.45 3.59
C GLY A 88 -43.66 -15.52 2.65
N TYR A 89 -43.78 -15.38 1.32
CA TYR A 89 -43.31 -16.38 0.34
C TYR A 89 -41.82 -16.78 0.53
N TYR A 90 -40.98 -15.85 0.97
CA TYR A 90 -39.57 -16.05 1.26
C TYR A 90 -39.25 -16.21 2.75
N ASP A 91 -40.25 -16.42 3.62
CA ASP A 91 -40.02 -16.63 5.05
C ASP A 91 -39.46 -18.01 5.34
N ASP A 92 -38.63 -18.12 6.37
CA ASP A 92 -37.95 -19.34 6.75
C ASP A 92 -38.92 -20.33 7.41
N PRO A 93 -39.20 -21.49 6.80
CA PRO A 93 -40.14 -22.45 7.34
C PRO A 93 -39.68 -23.08 8.65
N ARG A 94 -38.39 -23.05 9.00
CA ARG A 94 -37.89 -23.56 10.29
C ARG A 94 -38.41 -22.77 11.49
N LEU A 95 -38.90 -21.55 11.25
CA LEU A 95 -39.47 -20.66 12.27
C LEU A 95 -41.01 -20.79 12.38
N MET A 96 -41.63 -21.70 11.62
CA MET A 96 -43.08 -21.89 11.54
C MET A 96 -43.50 -23.17 12.26
N SER A 97 -44.75 -23.22 12.70
CA SER A 97 -45.36 -24.49 13.12
C SER A 97 -45.60 -25.43 11.93
N ASP A 98 -45.73 -26.72 12.17
CA ASP A 98 -45.98 -27.71 11.11
C ASP A 98 -47.22 -27.39 10.27
N ALA A 99 -48.29 -26.88 10.89
CA ALA A 99 -49.50 -26.46 10.20
C ALA A 99 -49.27 -25.23 9.31
N ASP A 100 -48.50 -24.25 9.81
CA ASP A 100 -48.16 -23.05 9.06
C ASP A 100 -47.22 -23.37 7.89
N GLN A 101 -46.31 -24.32 8.06
CA GLN A 101 -45.41 -24.78 6.97
C GLN A 101 -46.24 -25.38 5.81
N GLN A 102 -47.23 -26.20 6.09
CA GLN A 102 -48.07 -26.78 5.06
C GLN A 102 -48.87 -25.71 4.29
N ALA A 103 -49.44 -24.73 5.01
CA ALA A 103 -50.12 -23.59 4.39
C ALA A 103 -49.16 -22.76 3.55
N TRP A 104 -47.94 -22.49 4.07
CA TRP A 104 -46.89 -21.74 3.38
C TRP A 104 -46.42 -22.42 2.11
N MET A 105 -46.24 -23.74 2.12
CA MET A 105 -45.84 -24.51 0.95
C MET A 105 -46.81 -24.37 -0.22
N MET A 106 -48.09 -24.36 0.07
CA MET A 106 -49.19 -24.31 -0.92
C MET A 106 -49.51 -22.91 -1.39
N ASN A 107 -49.09 -21.89 -0.64
CA ASN A 107 -49.35 -20.48 -1.00
C ASN A 107 -48.22 -19.97 -1.92
N THR A 108 -48.43 -20.02 -3.23
CA THR A 108 -47.38 -19.76 -4.22
C THR A 108 -47.58 -18.47 -5.03
N GLY A 109 -48.83 -18.01 -5.18
CA GLY A 109 -49.15 -16.96 -6.17
C GLY A 109 -48.98 -17.47 -7.62
N VAL A 110 -49.07 -16.57 -8.57
CA VAL A 110 -48.98 -16.94 -10.01
C VAL A 110 -47.56 -17.01 -10.54
N SER A 111 -46.63 -16.36 -9.89
CA SER A 111 -45.20 -16.34 -10.26
C SER A 111 -44.32 -17.21 -9.37
N GLY A 112 -44.84 -17.63 -8.23
CA GLY A 112 -44.08 -18.46 -7.31
C GLY A 112 -44.08 -19.93 -7.67
N ILE A 113 -43.14 -20.67 -7.07
CA ILE A 113 -43.00 -22.11 -7.25
C ILE A 113 -43.64 -22.85 -6.07
N GLY A 114 -44.37 -23.92 -6.36
CA GLY A 114 -44.94 -24.82 -5.36
C GLY A 114 -44.03 -26.01 -5.08
N PRO A 115 -44.42 -26.85 -4.08
CA PRO A 115 -43.66 -28.04 -3.72
C PRO A 115 -43.72 -29.08 -4.84
N ALA A 116 -42.59 -29.77 -5.06
CA ALA A 116 -42.58 -31.02 -5.82
C ALA A 116 -43.20 -32.15 -4.97
N THR A 117 -43.58 -33.28 -5.62
CA THR A 117 -44.14 -34.43 -4.92
C THR A 117 -43.18 -34.97 -3.86
N GLY A 118 -43.60 -34.92 -2.58
CA GLY A 118 -42.82 -35.41 -1.44
C GLY A 118 -41.68 -34.45 -1.02
N GLU A 119 -41.64 -33.21 -1.52
CA GLU A 119 -40.66 -32.25 -1.14
C GLU A 119 -40.86 -31.68 0.28
N SER A 120 -39.81 -31.50 1.03
CA SER A 120 -39.85 -30.86 2.35
C SER A 120 -40.00 -29.35 2.25
N ALA A 121 -40.53 -28.72 3.29
CA ALA A 121 -40.61 -27.25 3.37
C ALA A 121 -39.24 -26.58 3.24
N LEU A 122 -38.19 -27.17 3.83
CA LEU A 122 -36.83 -26.66 3.76
C LEU A 122 -36.23 -26.73 2.33
N SER A 123 -36.50 -27.83 1.61
CA SER A 123 -36.11 -27.98 0.20
C SER A 123 -36.79 -26.94 -0.70
N LEU A 124 -38.10 -26.73 -0.51
CA LEU A 124 -38.85 -25.72 -1.24
C LEU A 124 -38.32 -24.32 -0.96
N PHE A 125 -38.02 -24.05 0.31
CA PHE A 125 -37.41 -22.76 0.70
C PHE A 125 -36.10 -22.50 0.00
N ALA A 126 -35.19 -23.48 0.00
CA ALA A 126 -33.94 -23.39 -0.70
C ALA A 126 -34.12 -23.15 -2.22
N ARG A 127 -35.10 -23.79 -2.85
CA ARG A 127 -35.47 -23.55 -4.25
C ARG A 127 -36.05 -22.16 -4.50
N ARG A 128 -36.85 -21.63 -3.56
CA ARG A 128 -37.35 -20.26 -3.63
C ARG A 128 -36.23 -19.24 -3.54
N LEU A 129 -35.12 -19.57 -2.83
CA LEU A 129 -33.91 -18.78 -2.79
C LEU A 129 -32.95 -19.05 -3.95
N GLU A 130 -33.29 -19.97 -4.86
CA GLU A 130 -32.49 -20.42 -6.01
C GLU A 130 -31.19 -21.14 -5.64
N PHE A 131 -31.10 -21.74 -4.44
CA PHE A 131 -29.92 -22.54 -4.06
C PHE A 131 -29.75 -23.80 -4.93
N ASN A 132 -30.81 -24.22 -5.62
CA ASN A 132 -30.75 -25.32 -6.58
C ASN A 132 -29.88 -25.02 -7.81
N ASN A 133 -29.48 -23.76 -8.05
CA ASN A 133 -28.53 -23.40 -9.08
C ASN A 133 -27.09 -23.83 -8.72
N SER A 134 -26.84 -24.19 -7.47
CA SER A 134 -25.60 -24.67 -6.92
C SER A 134 -25.84 -25.97 -6.12
N PRO A 135 -25.76 -27.15 -6.76
CA PRO A 135 -26.18 -28.43 -6.14
C PRO A 135 -25.49 -28.76 -4.82
N LEU A 136 -24.20 -28.49 -4.66
CA LEU A 136 -23.48 -28.72 -3.41
C LEU A 136 -23.96 -27.78 -2.31
N VAL A 137 -24.25 -26.51 -2.63
CA VAL A 137 -24.79 -25.53 -1.69
C VAL A 137 -26.17 -26.00 -1.20
N LEU A 138 -27.03 -26.48 -2.12
CA LEU A 138 -28.34 -27.03 -1.76
C LEU A 138 -28.21 -28.25 -0.82
N GLN A 139 -27.35 -29.20 -1.18
CA GLN A 139 -27.12 -30.41 -0.38
C GLN A 139 -26.64 -30.06 1.03
N ASN A 140 -25.62 -29.20 1.13
CA ASN A 140 -25.05 -28.81 2.42
C ASN A 140 -26.02 -27.97 3.26
N PHE A 141 -26.80 -27.08 2.62
CA PHE A 141 -27.85 -26.34 3.31
C PHE A 141 -28.89 -27.29 3.95
N LEU A 142 -29.35 -28.29 3.20
CA LEU A 142 -30.31 -29.27 3.69
C LEU A 142 -29.74 -30.16 4.82
N ASN A 143 -28.43 -30.45 4.77
CA ASN A 143 -27.73 -31.25 5.76
C ASN A 143 -27.22 -30.41 6.96
N GLY A 144 -27.32 -29.07 6.90
CA GLY A 144 -26.75 -28.15 7.91
C GLY A 144 -25.24 -28.12 7.97
N GLN A 145 -24.58 -28.46 6.86
CA GLN A 145 -23.12 -28.43 6.74
C GLN A 145 -22.63 -27.01 6.34
N VAL A 146 -21.62 -26.53 7.01
CA VAL A 146 -21.05 -25.17 6.78
C VAL A 146 -19.54 -25.27 6.69
N THR A 147 -18.95 -24.47 5.80
CA THR A 147 -17.52 -24.30 5.65
C THR A 147 -17.13 -22.86 6.05
N ASP A 148 -16.21 -22.72 6.98
CA ASP A 148 -15.60 -21.43 7.30
C ASP A 148 -14.45 -21.14 6.33
N TRP A 149 -14.75 -20.39 5.27
CA TRP A 149 -13.76 -19.99 4.26
C TRP A 149 -12.77 -18.96 4.80
N ASN A 150 -13.09 -18.27 5.89
CA ASN A 150 -12.17 -17.36 6.56
C ASN A 150 -11.04 -18.13 7.26
N ASP A 151 -11.40 -19.18 8.02
CA ASP A 151 -10.41 -20.07 8.63
C ASP A 151 -9.60 -20.87 7.60
N ALA A 152 -10.20 -21.19 6.47
CA ALA A 152 -9.48 -21.80 5.35
C ALA A 152 -8.39 -20.85 4.79
N THR A 153 -8.66 -19.55 4.71
CA THR A 153 -7.78 -18.55 4.09
C THR A 153 -6.70 -18.04 5.04
N PHE A 154 -7.08 -17.74 6.28
CA PHE A 154 -6.17 -17.17 7.26
C PHE A 154 -5.61 -18.22 8.23
N ARG A 155 -4.49 -17.87 8.82
CA ARG A 155 -3.86 -18.65 9.89
C ARG A 155 -3.20 -17.74 10.92
N THR A 156 -2.86 -18.33 12.05
CA THR A 156 -1.88 -17.76 12.96
C THR A 156 -0.47 -18.12 12.44
N GLY A 157 0.24 -17.13 11.91
CA GLY A 157 1.62 -17.30 11.43
C GLY A 157 2.63 -17.20 12.56
N LEU A 158 3.71 -17.99 12.50
CA LEU A 158 4.82 -17.93 13.45
C LEU A 158 6.08 -17.40 12.74
N ASN A 159 6.54 -16.23 13.14
CA ASN A 159 7.80 -15.67 12.69
C ASN A 159 8.90 -16.01 13.69
N GLN A 160 10.05 -16.37 13.15
CA GLN A 160 11.23 -16.75 13.90
C GLN A 160 12.42 -15.95 13.38
N ASP A 161 13.18 -15.31 14.28
CA ASP A 161 14.40 -14.57 13.93
C ASP A 161 15.49 -14.90 14.95
N TYR A 162 16.52 -15.55 14.49
CA TYR A 162 17.69 -15.96 15.27
C TYR A 162 18.91 -15.22 14.76
N ASN A 163 19.68 -14.61 15.66
CA ASN A 163 20.91 -13.93 15.28
C ASN A 163 21.98 -14.16 16.33
N ALA A 164 23.18 -14.48 15.87
CA ALA A 164 24.39 -14.53 16.67
C ALA A 164 25.40 -13.54 16.13
N SER A 165 25.98 -12.72 16.99
CA SER A 165 26.97 -11.73 16.59
C SER A 165 28.15 -11.66 17.56
N ILE A 166 29.30 -11.31 17.02
CA ILE A 166 30.52 -11.02 17.77
C ILE A 166 31.04 -9.64 17.39
N SER A 167 31.41 -8.85 18.36
CA SER A 167 32.02 -7.53 18.14
C SER A 167 33.15 -7.27 19.12
N GLY A 168 34.14 -6.56 18.66
CA GLY A 168 35.28 -6.18 19.52
C GLY A 168 36.13 -5.11 18.85
N ALA A 169 37.05 -4.55 19.63
CA ALA A 169 38.04 -3.63 19.10
C ALA A 169 39.38 -3.79 19.82
N THR A 170 40.44 -3.50 19.12
CA THR A 170 41.75 -3.17 19.63
C THR A 170 42.00 -1.68 19.35
N GLU A 171 43.18 -1.17 19.71
CA GLU A 171 43.55 0.22 19.35
C GLU A 171 43.62 0.46 17.83
N ARG A 172 43.76 -0.60 17.03
CA ARG A 172 43.96 -0.50 15.57
C ARG A 172 42.83 -1.14 14.76
N VAL A 173 42.09 -2.09 15.29
CA VAL A 173 41.08 -2.83 14.53
C VAL A 173 39.76 -2.86 15.30
N ASN A 174 38.70 -2.52 14.62
CA ASN A 174 37.32 -2.67 15.09
C ASN A 174 36.60 -3.65 14.17
N TYR A 175 35.90 -4.65 14.73
CA TYR A 175 35.20 -5.64 13.94
C TYR A 175 33.81 -5.93 14.51
N TYR A 176 32.92 -6.32 13.62
CA TYR A 176 31.61 -6.88 13.90
C TYR A 176 31.32 -7.98 12.88
N MET A 177 30.83 -9.12 13.34
CA MET A 177 30.33 -10.21 12.50
C MET A 177 29.02 -10.71 13.05
N SER A 178 28.07 -11.06 12.18
CA SER A 178 26.83 -11.72 12.58
C SER A 178 26.37 -12.74 11.55
N LEU A 179 25.69 -13.76 12.06
CA LEU A 179 24.96 -14.74 11.27
C LEU A 179 23.52 -14.76 11.77
N GLY A 180 22.56 -14.82 10.88
CA GLY A 180 21.15 -14.84 11.19
C GLY A 180 20.37 -15.77 10.28
N TYR A 181 19.30 -16.30 10.82
CA TYR A 181 18.26 -17.02 10.12
C TYR A 181 16.91 -16.42 10.48
N MET A 182 16.09 -16.22 9.49
CA MET A 182 14.73 -15.72 9.67
C MET A 182 13.76 -16.59 8.89
N LYS A 183 12.66 -16.98 9.53
CA LYS A 183 11.49 -17.57 8.87
C LYS A 183 10.28 -16.71 9.17
N ASN A 184 9.55 -16.33 8.15
CA ASN A 184 8.32 -15.55 8.26
C ASN A 184 7.15 -16.33 7.68
N GLU A 185 6.14 -16.57 8.51
CA GLU A 185 4.86 -17.14 8.10
C GLU A 185 3.81 -16.03 8.12
N GLY A 186 3.23 -15.74 6.95
CA GLY A 186 2.16 -14.75 6.79
C GLY A 186 0.85 -15.18 7.43
N ALA A 187 -0.02 -14.21 7.71
CA ALA A 187 -1.38 -14.48 8.17
C ALA A 187 -2.26 -15.10 7.08
N VAL A 188 -1.94 -14.93 5.81
CA VAL A 188 -2.52 -15.66 4.69
C VAL A 188 -1.68 -16.91 4.45
N ARG A 189 -2.33 -18.06 4.35
CA ARG A 189 -1.65 -19.33 4.10
C ARG A 189 -0.85 -19.28 2.78
N GLY A 190 0.41 -19.71 2.81
CA GLY A 190 1.30 -19.70 1.65
C GLY A 190 2.04 -18.40 1.38
N ASN A 191 1.80 -17.33 2.12
CA ASN A 191 2.61 -16.11 2.05
C ASN A 191 3.76 -16.20 3.06
N ASP A 192 4.79 -17.01 2.72
CA ASP A 192 5.89 -17.35 3.58
C ASP A 192 7.23 -17.00 2.94
N TYR A 193 8.25 -16.80 3.74
CA TYR A 193 9.63 -16.77 3.27
C TYR A 193 10.60 -17.13 4.38
N ASP A 194 11.78 -17.59 4.00
CA ASP A 194 12.92 -17.73 4.88
C ASP A 194 14.18 -17.07 4.30
N ALA A 195 15.09 -16.67 5.18
CA ALA A 195 16.30 -15.99 4.77
C ALA A 195 17.50 -16.32 5.68
N TYR A 196 18.64 -16.58 5.06
CA TYR A 196 19.94 -16.63 5.71
C TYR A 196 20.63 -15.30 5.52
N ARG A 197 21.22 -14.77 6.60
CA ARG A 197 21.85 -13.44 6.61
C ARG A 197 23.25 -13.56 7.22
N ALA A 198 24.21 -12.90 6.59
CA ALA A 198 25.55 -12.75 7.15
C ALA A 198 25.99 -11.30 7.01
N ASN A 199 26.60 -10.75 8.06
CA ASN A 199 27.20 -9.43 8.01
C ASN A 199 28.62 -9.49 8.58
N MET A 200 29.55 -8.85 7.90
CA MET A 200 30.93 -8.69 8.36
C MET A 200 31.35 -7.23 8.15
N LYS A 201 31.77 -6.58 9.22
CA LYS A 201 32.31 -5.23 9.19
C LYS A 201 33.66 -5.22 9.90
N VAL A 202 34.67 -4.70 9.20
CA VAL A 202 36.03 -4.52 9.73
C VAL A 202 36.50 -3.12 9.39
N ASN A 203 37.03 -2.40 10.38
CA ASN A 203 37.75 -1.13 10.15
C ASN A 203 39.12 -1.26 10.80
N ALA A 204 40.16 -0.90 10.09
CA ALA A 204 41.54 -1.01 10.52
C ALA A 204 42.29 0.30 10.35
N LYS A 205 42.93 0.78 11.39
CA LYS A 205 43.88 1.86 11.39
C LYS A 205 45.26 1.29 11.02
N ILE A 206 45.59 1.35 9.71
CA ILE A 206 46.85 0.79 9.17
C ILE A 206 48.03 1.57 9.66
N THR A 207 47.89 2.91 9.58
CA THR A 207 48.85 3.87 10.12
C THR A 207 48.08 4.96 10.86
N ASP A 208 48.79 5.95 11.43
CA ASP A 208 48.10 7.08 12.10
C ASP A 208 47.37 8.01 11.11
N TRP A 209 47.69 7.93 9.84
CA TRP A 209 47.11 8.75 8.78
C TRP A 209 46.19 7.93 7.83
N LEU A 210 46.18 6.59 7.88
CA LEU A 210 45.41 5.74 6.98
C LEU A 210 44.53 4.77 7.75
N GLU A 211 43.22 4.91 7.57
CA GLU A 211 42.20 3.93 8.00
C GLU A 211 41.54 3.31 6.76
N ILE A 212 41.31 2.01 6.78
CA ILE A 212 40.56 1.29 5.76
C ILE A 212 39.41 0.50 6.41
N GLY A 213 38.32 0.33 5.70
CA GLY A 213 37.15 -0.39 6.17
C GLY A 213 36.50 -1.21 5.08
N ALA A 214 35.92 -2.31 5.49
CA ALA A 214 35.07 -3.15 4.65
C ALA A 214 33.82 -3.53 5.42
N ASN A 215 32.67 -3.43 4.77
CA ASN A 215 31.40 -3.95 5.27
C ASN A 215 30.80 -4.84 4.18
N VAL A 216 30.51 -6.08 4.50
CA VAL A 216 29.95 -7.08 3.60
C VAL A 216 28.66 -7.60 4.22
N ASN A 217 27.54 -7.40 3.50
CA ASN A 217 26.24 -7.94 3.87
C ASN A 217 25.81 -8.93 2.80
N PHE A 218 25.48 -10.11 3.24
CA PHE A 218 24.95 -11.19 2.40
C PHE A 218 23.57 -11.58 2.90
N GLN A 219 22.65 -11.79 1.97
CA GLN A 219 21.34 -12.37 2.25
C GLN A 219 20.98 -13.33 1.12
N ASP A 220 20.54 -14.53 1.49
CA ASP A 220 19.90 -15.47 0.60
C ASP A 220 18.50 -15.73 1.11
N ARG A 221 17.50 -15.47 0.26
CA ARG A 221 16.09 -15.56 0.61
C ARG A 221 15.37 -16.48 -0.36
N SER A 222 14.62 -17.42 0.20
CA SER A 222 13.62 -18.22 -0.51
C SER A 222 12.23 -17.75 -0.12
N ASP A 223 11.41 -17.40 -1.11
CA ASP A 223 9.99 -17.11 -0.90
C ASP A 223 9.21 -18.43 -0.85
N GLY A 224 8.06 -18.44 -0.16
CA GLY A 224 7.22 -19.63 -0.01
C GLY A 224 6.73 -20.19 -1.34
N ASP A 225 6.29 -21.41 -1.30
CA ASP A 225 5.89 -22.23 -2.44
C ASP A 225 4.50 -21.89 -3.01
N MET A 226 3.82 -20.87 -2.49
CA MET A 226 2.55 -20.39 -3.01
C MET A 226 2.69 -18.97 -3.55
N GLN A 227 2.20 -18.76 -4.77
CA GLN A 227 2.12 -17.43 -5.35
C GLN A 227 0.94 -16.66 -4.75
N VAL A 228 1.13 -16.10 -3.57
CA VAL A 228 0.16 -15.22 -2.94
C VAL A 228 0.59 -13.79 -3.14
N SER A 229 -0.18 -13.06 -3.92
CA SER A 229 -0.05 -11.60 -4.03
C SER A 229 -1.14 -10.94 -3.21
N LEU A 230 -0.78 -10.15 -2.22
CA LEU A 230 -1.74 -9.37 -1.42
C LEU A 230 -2.52 -8.33 -2.26
N GLY A 231 -2.03 -8.00 -3.46
CA GLY A 231 -2.69 -7.09 -4.38
C GLY A 231 -3.61 -7.76 -5.40
N SER A 232 -3.62 -9.09 -5.52
CA SER A 232 -4.34 -9.81 -6.58
C SER A 232 -5.73 -10.29 -6.19
N ASN A 233 -6.15 -10.18 -4.95
CA ASN A 233 -7.38 -10.75 -4.40
C ASN A 233 -7.54 -12.28 -4.61
N TYR A 234 -6.47 -12.96 -4.98
CA TYR A 234 -6.49 -14.36 -5.34
C TYR A 234 -6.95 -15.25 -4.16
N TRP A 235 -6.41 -15.00 -2.98
CA TRP A 235 -6.77 -15.66 -1.73
C TRP A 235 -8.15 -15.19 -1.20
N ASP A 236 -8.54 -13.95 -1.49
CA ASP A 236 -9.81 -13.36 -1.08
C ASP A 236 -11.00 -13.99 -1.84
N ASN A 237 -10.77 -14.49 -3.04
CA ASN A 237 -11.79 -15.18 -3.83
C ASN A 237 -12.36 -16.41 -3.12
N ASN A 238 -11.60 -17.07 -2.24
CA ASN A 238 -12.15 -18.17 -1.42
C ASN A 238 -13.33 -17.72 -0.56
N MET A 239 -13.31 -16.49 -0.06
CA MET A 239 -14.37 -15.94 0.79
C MET A 239 -15.49 -15.30 -0.04
N LEU A 240 -15.12 -14.56 -1.09
CA LEU A 240 -16.05 -13.80 -1.91
C LEU A 240 -16.91 -14.71 -2.81
N ARG A 241 -16.27 -15.70 -3.46
CA ARG A 241 -16.89 -16.50 -4.51
C ARG A 241 -17.55 -17.78 -4.00
N ASN A 242 -17.50 -18.05 -2.70
CA ASN A 242 -18.09 -19.22 -2.09
C ASN A 242 -19.21 -18.86 -1.12
N SER A 243 -20.29 -19.60 -1.16
CA SER A 243 -21.29 -19.65 -0.09
C SER A 243 -20.67 -20.24 1.18
N PRO A 244 -21.14 -19.88 2.39
CA PRO A 244 -20.84 -20.65 3.60
C PRO A 244 -21.28 -22.11 3.53
N TYR A 245 -22.21 -22.46 2.63
CA TYR A 245 -22.65 -23.83 2.38
C TYR A 245 -21.86 -24.53 1.25
N ALA A 246 -20.82 -23.91 0.70
CA ALA A 246 -19.97 -24.53 -0.31
C ALA A 246 -19.06 -25.61 0.29
N SER A 247 -18.72 -26.64 -0.48
CA SER A 247 -17.87 -27.76 -0.04
C SER A 247 -16.39 -27.49 -0.29
N MET A 248 -15.55 -27.55 0.73
CA MET A 248 -14.09 -27.47 0.57
C MET A 248 -13.48 -28.77 0.03
N TYR A 249 -14.09 -29.89 0.38
CA TYR A 249 -13.62 -31.23 0.01
C TYR A 249 -14.70 -31.97 -0.76
N ASP A 250 -14.25 -32.78 -1.71
CA ASP A 250 -15.07 -33.76 -2.41
C ASP A 250 -15.36 -34.93 -1.48
N GLU A 251 -16.63 -35.27 -1.29
CA GLU A 251 -17.05 -36.34 -0.34
C GLU A 251 -16.66 -37.75 -0.80
N GLU A 252 -16.55 -37.97 -2.12
CA GLU A 252 -16.23 -39.30 -2.66
C GLU A 252 -14.73 -39.58 -2.62
N THR A 253 -13.92 -38.59 -2.94
CA THR A 253 -12.46 -38.76 -3.05
C THR A 253 -11.71 -38.34 -1.78
N GLY A 254 -12.32 -37.49 -0.96
CA GLY A 254 -11.67 -36.84 0.21
C GLY A 254 -10.64 -35.79 -0.15
N GLY A 255 -10.45 -35.51 -1.45
CA GLY A 255 -9.57 -34.44 -1.95
C GLY A 255 -10.25 -33.07 -1.90
N TYR A 256 -9.54 -32.01 -2.33
CA TYR A 256 -10.14 -30.70 -2.46
C TYR A 256 -11.17 -30.67 -3.59
N GLU A 257 -12.35 -30.06 -3.34
CA GLU A 257 -13.37 -29.86 -4.36
C GLU A 257 -12.94 -28.75 -5.32
N GLN A 258 -12.97 -29.01 -6.61
CA GLN A 258 -12.61 -28.02 -7.64
C GLN A 258 -13.68 -26.91 -7.74
N TYR A 259 -14.93 -27.29 -7.66
CA TYR A 259 -16.08 -26.40 -7.81
C TYR A 259 -16.96 -26.42 -6.57
N PRO A 260 -16.55 -25.72 -5.50
CA PRO A 260 -17.12 -25.80 -4.16
C PRO A 260 -18.63 -25.61 -4.06
N MET A 261 -19.20 -24.90 -5.02
CA MET A 261 -20.63 -24.55 -5.04
C MET A 261 -21.49 -25.58 -5.78
N SER A 262 -21.00 -26.06 -6.92
CA SER A 262 -21.85 -26.83 -7.83
C SER A 262 -21.29 -28.19 -8.21
N GLY A 263 -20.03 -28.47 -7.97
CA GLY A 263 -19.31 -29.60 -8.55
C GLY A 263 -19.12 -29.51 -10.08
N LEU A 264 -19.53 -28.38 -10.68
CA LEU A 264 -19.48 -28.13 -12.13
C LEU A 264 -18.84 -26.77 -12.43
N PRO A 265 -18.25 -26.55 -13.63
CA PRO A 265 -17.63 -25.27 -14.00
C PRO A 265 -18.56 -24.05 -13.94
N THR A 266 -19.84 -24.25 -14.20
CA THR A 266 -20.85 -23.18 -14.14
C THR A 266 -21.24 -22.90 -12.70
N ASN A 267 -21.11 -21.64 -12.26
CA ASN A 267 -21.35 -21.22 -10.87
C ASN A 267 -20.61 -22.07 -9.83
N GLY A 268 -19.39 -22.51 -10.21
CA GLY A 268 -18.67 -23.51 -9.43
C GLY A 268 -18.04 -23.02 -8.12
N GLY A 269 -17.99 -21.69 -7.91
CA GLY A 269 -17.24 -21.11 -6.79
C GLY A 269 -15.74 -21.08 -7.10
N TYR A 270 -14.93 -21.05 -6.04
CA TYR A 270 -13.48 -20.99 -6.16
C TYR A 270 -12.81 -21.70 -4.99
N ASN A 271 -11.87 -22.60 -5.28
CA ASN A 271 -11.05 -23.26 -4.27
C ASN A 271 -9.55 -23.14 -4.61
N TYR A 272 -8.90 -22.19 -3.98
CA TYR A 272 -7.48 -21.96 -4.15
C TYR A 272 -6.62 -23.20 -3.84
N TYR A 273 -7.05 -24.03 -2.89
CA TYR A 273 -6.29 -25.24 -2.51
C TYR A 273 -6.38 -26.33 -3.55
N PHE A 274 -7.49 -26.40 -4.29
CA PHE A 274 -7.59 -27.33 -5.41
C PHE A 274 -6.56 -26.97 -6.48
N ASP A 275 -6.55 -25.73 -6.94
CA ASP A 275 -5.63 -25.27 -7.96
C ASP A 275 -4.17 -25.45 -7.53
N ARG A 276 -3.88 -25.16 -6.26
CA ARG A 276 -2.54 -25.22 -5.68
C ARG A 276 -1.86 -26.59 -5.83
N GLN A 277 -2.62 -27.68 -5.89
CA GLN A 277 -2.08 -29.03 -6.08
C GLN A 277 -1.39 -29.22 -7.45
N TYR A 278 -1.73 -28.37 -8.42
CA TYR A 278 -1.27 -28.45 -9.78
C TYR A 278 -0.21 -27.40 -10.14
N TYR A 279 0.28 -26.69 -9.17
CA TYR A 279 1.34 -25.69 -9.35
C TYR A 279 2.56 -26.01 -8.51
N ASP A 280 3.73 -25.71 -9.07
CA ASP A 280 4.97 -25.66 -8.31
C ASP A 280 5.65 -24.30 -8.56
N LEU A 281 6.17 -23.70 -7.50
CA LEU A 281 6.80 -22.38 -7.52
C LEU A 281 8.04 -22.37 -6.67
N GLU A 282 9.15 -22.00 -7.27
CA GLU A 282 10.41 -21.74 -6.59
C GLU A 282 10.86 -20.32 -6.93
N LYS A 283 10.89 -19.45 -5.93
CA LYS A 283 11.20 -18.03 -6.09
C LYS A 283 12.10 -17.55 -4.97
N GLY A 284 13.02 -16.66 -5.30
CA GLY A 284 13.88 -16.10 -4.28
C GLY A 284 14.90 -15.12 -4.86
N TYR A 285 15.73 -14.61 -3.96
CA TYR A 285 16.84 -13.76 -4.38
C TYR A 285 18.04 -13.84 -3.41
N THR A 286 19.22 -13.67 -3.98
CA THR A 286 20.47 -13.52 -3.26
C THR A 286 20.97 -12.09 -3.41
N VAL A 287 21.32 -11.42 -2.31
CA VAL A 287 21.89 -10.08 -2.30
C VAL A 287 23.28 -10.10 -1.67
N LEU A 288 24.24 -9.54 -2.36
CA LEU A 288 25.56 -9.21 -1.84
C LEU A 288 25.75 -7.70 -1.88
N ASN A 289 25.79 -7.08 -0.72
CA ASN A 289 25.96 -5.65 -0.55
C ASN A 289 27.29 -5.37 0.14
N THR A 290 28.21 -4.66 -0.52
CA THR A 290 29.55 -4.42 0.00
C THR A 290 29.85 -2.93 0.04
N ILE A 291 30.60 -2.50 1.04
CA ILE A 291 31.09 -1.12 1.13
C ILE A 291 32.56 -1.20 1.50
N PHE A 292 33.42 -0.64 0.66
CA PHE A 292 34.82 -0.42 0.96
C PHE A 292 35.08 1.04 1.18
N ASN A 293 35.79 1.38 2.23
CA ASN A 293 36.15 2.76 2.52
C ASN A 293 37.64 2.89 2.87
N ALA A 294 38.17 4.04 2.56
CA ALA A 294 39.51 4.46 2.99
C ALA A 294 39.43 5.92 3.48
N LYS A 295 40.05 6.18 4.61
CA LYS A 295 40.21 7.54 5.16
C LYS A 295 41.66 7.86 5.34
N VAL A 296 42.08 8.98 4.73
CA VAL A 296 43.44 9.51 4.81
C VAL A 296 43.36 10.83 5.57
N THR A 297 44.08 10.89 6.70
CA THR A 297 44.21 12.10 7.49
C THR A 297 45.52 12.78 7.09
N LEU A 298 45.40 13.96 6.47
CA LEU A 298 46.52 14.76 5.99
C LEU A 298 46.86 15.90 7.00
N PRO A 299 48.03 16.49 6.93
CA PRO A 299 48.37 17.68 7.71
C PRO A 299 47.36 18.83 7.52
N PHE A 300 47.36 19.78 8.44
CA PHE A 300 46.59 21.03 8.37
C PHE A 300 45.07 20.90 8.52
N GLY A 301 44.56 19.78 9.05
CA GLY A 301 43.12 19.52 9.24
C GLY A 301 42.42 19.04 7.96
N ILE A 302 43.15 18.48 7.02
CA ILE A 302 42.60 17.93 5.79
C ILE A 302 42.34 16.43 5.96
N THR A 303 41.15 15.98 5.58
CA THR A 303 40.77 14.56 5.54
C THR A 303 40.26 14.21 4.16
N TYR A 304 40.80 13.17 3.57
CA TYR A 304 40.24 12.57 2.36
C TYR A 304 39.57 11.26 2.69
N GLN A 305 38.32 11.07 2.18
CA GLN A 305 37.58 9.84 2.31
C GLN A 305 37.20 9.31 0.93
N PHE A 306 37.46 8.04 0.71
CA PHE A 306 37.02 7.29 -0.45
C PHE A 306 36.03 6.23 0.01
N ASN A 307 34.89 6.11 -0.68
CA ASN A 307 33.94 5.02 -0.48
C ASN A 307 33.51 4.46 -1.83
N ILE A 308 33.40 3.15 -1.92
CA ILE A 308 32.78 2.46 -3.03
C ILE A 308 31.86 1.35 -2.51
N ALA A 309 30.65 1.29 -3.05
CA ALA A 309 29.61 0.39 -2.59
C ALA A 309 29.03 -0.44 -3.76
N PRO A 310 29.74 -1.48 -4.22
CA PRO A 310 29.17 -2.43 -5.18
C PRO A 310 28.13 -3.31 -4.53
N ARG A 311 27.01 -3.48 -5.22
CA ARG A 311 25.86 -4.30 -4.84
C ARG A 311 25.49 -5.22 -5.97
N TYR A 312 25.32 -6.50 -5.67
CA TYR A 312 24.75 -7.50 -6.56
C TYR A 312 23.46 -8.03 -5.98
N GLN A 313 22.48 -8.21 -6.85
CA GLN A 313 21.27 -8.95 -6.55
C GLN A 313 20.98 -9.91 -7.70
N TRP A 314 20.79 -11.15 -7.38
CA TRP A 314 20.32 -12.20 -8.29
C TRP A 314 18.92 -12.59 -7.87
N PHE A 315 18.00 -12.62 -8.80
CA PHE A 315 16.62 -13.04 -8.61
C PHE A 315 16.34 -14.22 -9.50
N TYR A 316 15.55 -15.15 -9.02
CA TYR A 316 15.03 -16.27 -9.79
C TYR A 316 13.56 -16.47 -9.47
N ASN A 317 12.78 -16.90 -10.50
CA ASN A 317 11.41 -17.33 -10.39
C ASN A 317 11.22 -18.51 -11.35
N ARG A 318 10.79 -19.64 -10.82
CA ARG A 318 10.49 -20.85 -11.57
C ARG A 318 9.09 -21.26 -11.21
N TYR A 319 8.24 -21.33 -12.20
CA TYR A 319 6.84 -21.68 -12.04
C TYR A 319 6.51 -22.78 -13.03
N TRP A 320 5.73 -23.73 -12.59
CA TRP A 320 5.24 -24.82 -13.42
C TRP A 320 3.77 -25.07 -13.09
N MET A 321 2.98 -25.33 -14.16
CA MET A 321 1.60 -25.75 -14.07
C MET A 321 1.45 -27.14 -14.65
N SER A 322 0.86 -28.07 -13.88
CA SER A 322 0.59 -29.44 -14.29
C SER A 322 -0.35 -29.47 -15.49
N ALA A 323 -0.11 -30.45 -16.37
CA ALA A 323 -1.05 -30.77 -17.45
C ALA A 323 -2.33 -31.43 -16.95
N ASP A 324 -2.29 -31.97 -15.73
CA ASP A 324 -3.41 -32.67 -15.11
C ASP A 324 -4.40 -31.71 -14.43
N LEU A 325 -4.12 -30.40 -14.41
CA LEU A 325 -5.08 -29.40 -13.93
C LEU A 325 -6.35 -29.50 -14.79
N PRO A 326 -7.47 -29.93 -14.21
CA PRO A 326 -8.72 -30.08 -14.95
C PRO A 326 -9.16 -28.77 -15.59
N ASN A 327 -9.64 -28.83 -16.83
CA ASN A 327 -10.09 -27.67 -17.62
C ASN A 327 -9.01 -26.62 -17.94
N ALA A 328 -7.74 -26.87 -17.65
CA ALA A 328 -6.68 -26.02 -18.15
C ALA A 328 -6.62 -26.10 -19.68
N SER A 329 -6.65 -24.96 -20.35
CA SER A 329 -6.43 -24.93 -21.80
C SER A 329 -4.98 -25.36 -22.12
N ALA A 330 -4.76 -26.02 -23.24
CA ALA A 330 -3.42 -26.41 -23.67
C ALA A 330 -2.41 -25.25 -23.65
N PRO A 331 -2.75 -24.00 -24.05
CA PRO A 331 -1.86 -22.86 -23.94
C PRO A 331 -1.51 -22.46 -22.51
N SER A 332 -2.35 -22.79 -21.52
CA SER A 332 -2.10 -22.45 -20.11
C SER A 332 -1.05 -23.36 -19.47
N ARG A 333 -0.92 -24.60 -19.95
CA ARG A 333 0.07 -25.55 -19.44
C ARG A 333 1.46 -25.07 -19.78
N GLY A 334 2.27 -24.81 -18.79
CA GLY A 334 3.57 -24.25 -19.09
C GLY A 334 4.54 -24.18 -17.95
N VAL A 335 5.72 -23.77 -18.33
CA VAL A 335 6.83 -23.48 -17.43
C VAL A 335 7.25 -22.04 -17.65
N ASP A 336 7.26 -21.26 -16.59
CA ASP A 336 7.87 -19.94 -16.58
C ASP A 336 9.21 -20.03 -15.85
N ARG A 337 10.24 -19.46 -16.46
CA ARG A 337 11.56 -19.33 -15.85
C ARG A 337 12.01 -17.89 -16.07
N GLU A 338 12.29 -17.22 -14.97
CA GLU A 338 12.83 -15.89 -14.95
C GLU A 338 14.12 -15.86 -14.15
N TRP A 339 15.09 -15.20 -14.69
CA TRP A 339 16.32 -14.91 -14.01
C TRP A 339 16.70 -13.48 -14.27
N SER A 340 17.04 -12.75 -13.21
CA SER A 340 17.51 -11.37 -13.36
C SER A 340 18.70 -11.08 -12.45
N LYS A 341 19.47 -10.09 -12.86
CA LYS A 341 20.63 -9.61 -12.13
C LYS A 341 20.62 -8.09 -12.10
N ASN A 342 20.68 -7.52 -10.91
CA ASN A 342 21.04 -6.14 -10.67
C ASN A 342 22.50 -6.04 -10.28
N PHE A 343 23.20 -5.10 -10.88
CA PHE A 343 24.52 -4.67 -10.47
C PHE A 343 24.53 -3.16 -10.33
N ASP A 344 24.71 -2.71 -9.12
CA ASP A 344 24.77 -1.29 -8.77
C ASP A 344 26.14 -1.01 -8.16
N TRP A 345 26.72 0.15 -8.44
CA TRP A 345 27.79 0.67 -7.62
C TRP A 345 27.65 2.18 -7.46
N ASN A 346 28.00 2.64 -6.27
CA ASN A 346 28.13 4.04 -5.94
C ASN A 346 29.54 4.29 -5.40
N LEU A 347 30.19 5.34 -5.89
CA LEU A 347 31.52 5.77 -5.49
C LEU A 347 31.46 7.22 -5.07
N ASN A 348 32.07 7.56 -3.94
CA ASN A 348 32.28 8.95 -3.58
C ASN A 348 33.68 9.23 -3.04
N ASN A 349 34.20 10.36 -3.43
CA ASN A 349 35.46 10.97 -2.97
C ASN A 349 35.08 12.23 -2.21
N THR A 350 35.44 12.31 -0.94
CA THR A 350 35.18 13.47 -0.08
C THR A 350 36.48 14.04 0.46
N LEU A 351 36.74 15.30 0.16
CA LEU A 351 37.85 16.07 0.72
C LEU A 351 37.25 17.09 1.70
N THR A 352 37.66 16.99 2.95
CA THR A 352 37.21 17.92 4.01
C THR A 352 38.42 18.63 4.60
N TRP A 353 38.38 19.95 4.65
CA TRP A 353 39.25 20.78 5.42
C TRP A 353 38.47 21.37 6.60
N ASP A 354 38.92 21.06 7.80
CA ASP A 354 38.27 21.48 9.04
C ASP A 354 39.28 22.16 9.96
N LYS A 355 39.02 23.40 10.36
CA LYS A 355 39.94 24.16 11.16
C LYS A 355 39.26 25.23 12.02
N THR A 356 39.74 25.34 13.27
CA THR A 356 39.35 26.39 14.22
C THR A 356 40.49 27.41 14.38
N PHE A 357 40.13 28.69 14.31
CA PHE A 357 41.03 29.85 14.49
C PHE A 357 40.46 30.76 15.59
N GLY A 358 40.84 30.55 16.82
CA GLY A 358 40.20 31.25 17.94
C GLY A 358 38.72 30.99 18.02
N ASP A 359 37.90 32.02 17.91
CA ASP A 359 36.44 31.92 17.94
C ASP A 359 35.81 31.53 16.57
N HIS A 360 36.63 31.33 15.53
CA HIS A 360 36.19 31.05 14.16
C HIS A 360 36.40 29.58 13.81
N HIS A 361 35.36 28.88 13.42
CA HIS A 361 35.43 27.51 12.93
C HIS A 361 34.99 27.48 11.47
N VAL A 362 35.82 26.87 10.61
CA VAL A 362 35.58 26.74 9.17
C VAL A 362 35.68 25.29 8.75
N THR A 363 34.69 24.80 8.03
CA THR A 363 34.72 23.48 7.38
C THR A 363 34.43 23.64 5.88
N LEU A 364 35.39 23.28 5.02
CA LEU A 364 35.20 23.18 3.58
C LEU A 364 35.14 21.71 3.19
N THR A 365 34.08 21.32 2.49
CA THR A 365 33.86 19.95 2.00
C THR A 365 33.70 19.98 0.49
N LEU A 366 34.49 19.16 -0.22
CA LEU A 366 34.37 18.93 -1.65
C LEU A 366 34.03 17.45 -1.85
N VAL A 367 33.04 17.15 -2.68
CA VAL A 367 32.61 15.78 -2.96
C VAL A 367 32.52 15.58 -4.47
N GLN A 368 33.01 14.44 -4.91
CA GLN A 368 32.78 13.91 -6.25
C GLN A 368 32.09 12.54 -6.08
N GLU A 369 31.01 12.34 -6.77
CA GLU A 369 30.24 11.09 -6.76
C GLU A 369 30.09 10.56 -8.19
N ALA A 370 30.02 9.24 -8.31
CA ALA A 370 29.67 8.56 -9.54
C ALA A 370 28.90 7.28 -9.19
N GLU A 371 27.97 6.92 -10.03
CA GLU A 371 27.20 5.70 -9.89
C GLU A 371 26.87 5.07 -11.22
N GLU A 372 26.61 3.79 -11.20
CA GLU A 372 26.14 3.01 -12.34
C GLU A 372 25.14 1.98 -11.87
N HIS A 373 24.07 1.85 -12.65
CA HIS A 373 23.03 0.82 -12.48
C HIS A 373 22.97 -0.01 -13.75
N ARG A 374 22.99 -1.34 -13.60
CA ARG A 374 22.78 -2.32 -14.66
C ARG A 374 21.82 -3.39 -14.22
N TYR A 375 20.77 -3.59 -14.99
CA TYR A 375 19.79 -4.64 -14.81
C TYR A 375 19.68 -5.49 -16.06
N TRP A 376 19.64 -6.81 -15.89
CA TRP A 376 19.37 -7.78 -16.92
C TRP A 376 18.28 -8.72 -16.46
N GLN A 377 17.35 -9.02 -17.34
CA GLN A 377 16.31 -10.01 -17.12
C GLN A 377 16.13 -10.85 -18.36
N ASP A 378 16.16 -12.17 -18.17
CA ASP A 378 15.77 -13.16 -19.16
C ASP A 378 14.55 -13.90 -18.62
N ARG A 379 13.49 -13.97 -19.45
CA ARG A 379 12.25 -14.67 -19.12
C ARG A 379 11.87 -15.62 -20.27
N ILE A 380 11.57 -16.84 -19.88
CA ILE A 380 11.04 -17.90 -20.74
C ILE A 380 9.64 -18.23 -20.26
N GLU A 381 8.65 -18.09 -21.11
CA GLU A 381 7.28 -18.55 -20.91
C GLU A 381 7.01 -19.68 -21.90
N ALA A 382 7.40 -20.90 -21.54
CA ALA A 382 7.20 -22.08 -22.35
C ALA A 382 5.75 -22.56 -22.19
N ARG A 383 5.03 -22.68 -23.28
CA ARG A 383 3.60 -23.00 -23.27
C ARG A 383 3.32 -24.27 -24.06
N ASN A 384 2.17 -24.90 -23.71
CA ASN A 384 1.72 -26.14 -24.32
C ASN A 384 2.82 -27.21 -24.37
N ILE A 385 3.46 -27.39 -23.19
CA ILE A 385 4.53 -28.37 -23.01
C ILE A 385 3.93 -29.78 -23.00
N THR A 386 4.67 -30.75 -23.57
CA THR A 386 4.35 -32.17 -23.43
C THR A 386 4.28 -32.49 -21.93
N PRO A 387 3.19 -33.04 -21.44
CA PRO A 387 2.97 -33.25 -20.02
C PRO A 387 4.04 -34.16 -19.43
N SER A 388 4.68 -33.69 -18.38
CA SER A 388 5.53 -34.52 -17.53
C SER A 388 5.71 -33.86 -16.17
N ASP A 389 4.88 -34.23 -15.25
CA ASP A 389 4.94 -33.76 -13.85
C ASP A 389 6.27 -34.18 -13.19
N ALA A 390 6.88 -35.29 -13.67
CA ALA A 390 8.19 -35.70 -13.20
C ALA A 390 9.33 -34.72 -13.54
N LEU A 391 9.17 -33.90 -14.57
CA LEU A 391 10.16 -32.92 -14.99
C LEU A 391 9.86 -31.51 -14.46
N GLY A 392 8.59 -31.21 -14.13
CA GLY A 392 8.19 -29.91 -13.59
C GLY A 392 8.77 -28.73 -14.38
N PHE A 393 9.32 -27.75 -13.69
CA PHE A 393 9.95 -26.57 -14.30
C PHE A 393 11.39 -26.82 -14.81
N HIS A 394 11.91 -28.06 -14.75
CA HIS A 394 13.26 -28.39 -15.22
C HIS A 394 13.33 -28.60 -16.73
N TYR A 395 12.18 -28.75 -17.42
CA TYR A 395 12.16 -29.06 -18.84
C TYR A 395 11.31 -28.08 -19.64
N THR A 396 11.89 -27.46 -20.64
CA THR A 396 11.23 -26.48 -21.53
C THR A 396 11.28 -26.87 -23.01
N SER A 397 12.10 -27.87 -23.38
CA SER A 397 12.35 -28.18 -24.80
C SER A 397 11.15 -28.76 -25.55
N GLY A 398 10.16 -29.32 -24.85
CA GLY A 398 8.93 -29.83 -25.43
C GLY A 398 7.84 -28.77 -25.64
N ALA A 399 8.13 -27.52 -25.45
CA ALA A 399 7.16 -26.44 -25.57
C ALA A 399 6.80 -26.15 -27.03
N ASN A 400 5.57 -25.73 -27.26
CA ASN A 400 5.13 -25.22 -28.57
C ASN A 400 5.77 -23.84 -28.81
N LYS A 401 6.64 -23.76 -29.79
CA LYS A 401 7.41 -22.55 -30.12
C LYS A 401 6.56 -21.35 -30.51
N THR A 402 5.40 -21.58 -31.16
CA THR A 402 4.51 -20.50 -31.61
C THR A 402 3.63 -19.94 -30.47
N GLN A 403 3.47 -20.69 -29.39
CA GLN A 403 2.69 -20.29 -28.22
C GLN A 403 3.57 -19.86 -27.04
N SER A 404 4.88 -20.06 -27.14
CA SER A 404 5.86 -19.71 -26.12
C SER A 404 6.41 -18.31 -26.35
N ASN A 405 6.69 -17.60 -25.27
CA ASN A 405 7.26 -16.25 -25.30
C ASN A 405 8.66 -16.25 -24.67
N PHE A 406 9.55 -15.46 -25.28
CA PHE A 406 10.90 -15.23 -24.81
C PHE A 406 11.07 -13.72 -24.72
N SER A 407 11.40 -13.19 -23.56
CA SER A 407 11.57 -11.77 -23.37
C SER A 407 12.84 -11.45 -22.59
N THR A 408 13.44 -10.33 -22.91
CA THR A 408 14.55 -9.74 -22.19
C THR A 408 14.20 -8.33 -21.78
N ASN A 409 14.76 -7.86 -20.70
CA ASN A 409 14.66 -6.48 -20.27
C ASN A 409 15.99 -6.03 -19.69
N ASP A 410 16.63 -5.08 -20.36
CA ASP A 410 17.91 -4.54 -19.96
C ASP A 410 17.77 -3.05 -19.62
N THR A 411 18.29 -2.67 -18.48
CA THR A 411 18.34 -1.25 -18.07
C THR A 411 19.77 -0.88 -17.68
N HIS A 412 20.24 0.24 -18.21
CA HIS A 412 21.55 0.77 -17.89
C HIS A 412 21.51 2.30 -17.80
N TYR A 413 21.96 2.82 -16.69
CA TYR A 413 22.17 4.26 -16.54
C TYR A 413 23.37 4.58 -15.66
N THR A 414 23.85 5.81 -15.80
CA THR A 414 24.93 6.36 -15.00
C THR A 414 24.57 7.75 -14.50
N ALA A 415 25.15 8.12 -13.36
CA ALA A 415 25.10 9.49 -12.87
C ALA A 415 26.43 9.91 -12.27
N ALA A 416 26.69 11.22 -12.29
CA ALA A 416 27.88 11.80 -11.70
C ALA A 416 27.55 13.14 -11.05
N SER A 417 28.20 13.45 -9.93
CA SER A 417 27.90 14.65 -9.17
C SER A 417 29.14 15.30 -8.57
N TYR A 418 29.10 16.62 -8.47
CA TYR A 418 30.13 17.43 -7.83
C TYR A 418 29.52 18.38 -6.83
N LEU A 419 30.01 18.39 -5.59
CA LEU A 419 29.53 19.25 -4.52
C LEU A 419 30.67 20.04 -3.89
N GLY A 420 30.43 21.31 -3.64
CA GLY A 420 31.23 22.17 -2.75
C GLY A 420 30.37 22.73 -1.63
N ARG A 421 30.79 22.58 -0.37
CA ARG A 421 30.08 23.10 0.82
C ARG A 421 31.07 23.85 1.71
N LEU A 422 30.69 25.05 2.12
CA LEU A 422 31.35 25.83 3.14
C LEU A 422 30.47 25.97 4.36
N PHE A 423 30.98 25.61 5.52
CA PHE A 423 30.38 25.91 6.83
C PHE A 423 31.32 26.84 7.59
N TYR A 424 30.72 27.86 8.20
CA TYR A 424 31.40 28.81 9.07
C TYR A 424 30.61 29.00 10.34
N SER A 425 31.30 28.94 11.50
CA SER A 425 30.75 29.26 12.80
C SER A 425 31.59 30.29 13.51
N TYR A 426 30.96 31.30 14.12
CA TYR A 426 31.59 32.28 15.00
C TYR A 426 31.08 32.10 16.43
N LYS A 427 32.02 31.80 17.33
CA LYS A 427 31.75 31.55 18.78
C LYS A 427 30.71 30.44 19.02
N ASP A 428 30.54 29.51 18.08
CA ASP A 428 29.50 28.49 18.07
C ASP A 428 28.07 29.04 18.26
N ARG A 429 27.92 30.35 18.03
CA ARG A 429 26.67 31.10 18.22
C ARG A 429 26.02 31.48 16.88
N TYR A 430 26.81 31.97 15.94
CA TYR A 430 26.36 32.35 14.61
C TYR A 430 26.94 31.40 13.59
N MET A 431 26.12 30.75 12.83
CA MET A 431 26.53 29.73 11.87
C MET A 431 25.95 30.06 10.50
N ILE A 432 26.78 29.93 9.48
CA ILE A 432 26.36 30.07 8.07
C ILE A 432 26.88 28.87 7.31
N THR A 433 26.04 28.29 6.44
CA THR A 433 26.44 27.25 5.52
C THR A 433 26.01 27.62 4.10
N GLY A 434 26.87 27.38 3.13
CA GLY A 434 26.56 27.50 1.71
C GLY A 434 26.97 26.25 0.98
N SER A 435 26.20 25.79 0.02
CA SER A 435 26.56 24.66 -0.85
C SER A 435 26.16 24.92 -2.29
N PHE A 436 26.98 24.38 -3.18
CA PHE A 436 26.68 24.30 -4.61
C PHE A 436 26.92 22.86 -5.06
N ARG A 437 25.94 22.31 -5.81
CA ARG A 437 25.96 20.95 -6.33
C ARG A 437 25.61 20.97 -7.82
N ARG A 438 26.33 20.16 -8.59
CA ARG A 438 26.06 19.90 -9.99
C ARG A 438 25.87 18.41 -10.19
N ASP A 439 24.68 18.00 -10.61
CA ASP A 439 24.30 16.59 -10.82
C ASP A 439 24.10 16.32 -12.31
N GLY A 440 24.69 15.24 -12.81
CA GLY A 440 24.49 14.72 -14.15
C GLY A 440 23.80 13.35 -14.11
N TYR A 441 22.84 13.13 -15.02
CA TYR A 441 22.11 11.87 -15.11
C TYR A 441 21.84 11.51 -16.57
N ALA A 442 22.20 10.28 -16.94
CA ALA A 442 22.11 9.79 -18.33
C ALA A 442 20.67 9.61 -18.84
N GLY A 443 19.67 9.54 -17.94
CA GLY A 443 18.25 9.43 -18.32
C GLY A 443 17.62 10.73 -18.82
N PHE A 444 18.27 11.90 -18.62
CA PHE A 444 17.78 13.18 -19.15
C PHE A 444 18.12 13.37 -20.63
N GLY A 445 17.45 14.35 -21.23
CA GLY A 445 17.67 14.72 -22.63
C GLY A 445 19.13 15.09 -22.92
N ALA A 446 19.61 14.72 -24.10
CA ALA A 446 21.01 14.90 -24.48
C ALA A 446 21.49 16.35 -24.37
N ASN A 447 20.57 17.34 -24.48
CA ASN A 447 20.91 18.75 -24.35
C ASN A 447 21.01 19.23 -22.90
N ASN A 448 20.36 18.54 -21.94
CA ASN A 448 20.25 18.99 -20.54
C ASN A 448 20.55 17.87 -19.51
N PRO A 449 21.64 17.10 -19.64
CA PRO A 449 21.92 16.02 -18.69
C PRO A 449 22.34 16.52 -17.30
N TRP A 450 22.69 17.80 -17.16
CA TRP A 450 23.21 18.39 -15.94
C TRP A 450 22.27 19.39 -15.30
N GLY A 451 21.98 19.21 -14.00
CA GLY A 451 21.29 20.17 -13.14
C GLY A 451 22.26 20.88 -12.19
N ASN A 452 21.98 22.14 -11.86
CA ASN A 452 22.74 22.91 -10.88
C ASN A 452 21.84 23.32 -9.72
N PHE A 453 22.32 23.06 -8.50
CA PHE A 453 21.54 23.24 -7.27
C PHE A 453 22.38 23.96 -6.23
N GLY A 454 21.77 24.87 -5.48
CA GLY A 454 22.44 25.62 -4.44
C GLY A 454 21.62 25.70 -3.16
N SER A 455 22.29 25.84 -2.02
CA SER A 455 21.63 26.13 -0.77
C SER A 455 22.42 27.06 0.11
N VAL A 456 21.73 27.86 0.91
CA VAL A 456 22.28 28.69 1.97
C VAL A 456 21.45 28.49 3.23
N GLY A 457 22.13 28.44 4.38
CA GLY A 457 21.48 28.34 5.68
C GLY A 457 22.21 29.22 6.68
N ALA A 458 21.47 29.80 7.61
CA ALA A 458 21.97 30.53 8.75
C ALA A 458 21.32 30.03 10.04
N SER A 459 22.05 30.00 11.12
CA SER A 459 21.49 29.72 12.42
C SER A 459 22.11 30.58 13.52
N TRP A 460 21.32 30.90 14.53
CA TRP A 460 21.66 31.76 15.63
C TRP A 460 21.21 31.14 16.95
N ILE A 461 22.17 30.90 17.84
CA ILE A 461 21.86 30.46 19.22
C ILE A 461 21.69 31.73 20.05
N PHE A 462 20.45 32.22 20.12
CA PHE A 462 20.16 33.51 20.78
C PHE A 462 20.23 33.42 22.30
N THR A 463 20.13 32.24 22.92
CA THR A 463 20.32 32.04 24.36
C THR A 463 21.77 32.28 24.81
N GLU A 464 22.74 32.30 23.89
CA GLU A 464 24.11 32.65 24.17
C GLU A 464 24.36 34.18 24.19
N GLU A 465 23.31 34.97 23.93
CA GLU A 465 23.40 36.42 23.98
C GLU A 465 23.29 36.97 25.40
N LYS A 466 23.89 38.11 25.66
CA LYS A 466 23.88 38.75 26.98
C LYS A 466 22.47 39.08 27.50
N PHE A 467 21.52 39.40 26.60
CA PHE A 467 20.16 39.72 26.98
C PHE A 467 19.36 38.50 27.45
N MET A 468 19.90 37.28 27.26
CA MET A 468 19.31 36.03 27.71
C MET A 468 20.02 35.45 28.94
N GLU A 469 20.99 36.13 29.50
CA GLU A 469 21.83 35.59 30.57
C GLU A 469 21.01 35.20 31.79
N ASP A 470 19.98 35.97 32.13
CA ASP A 470 19.10 35.73 33.28
C ASP A 470 18.18 34.49 33.04
N THR A 471 18.07 33.99 31.82
CA THR A 471 17.23 32.83 31.51
C THR A 471 17.98 31.50 31.53
N LYS A 472 19.31 31.49 31.57
CA LYS A 472 20.18 30.33 31.49
C LYS A 472 19.94 29.24 32.53
N GLU A 473 19.35 29.60 33.68
CA GLU A 473 19.03 28.63 34.74
C GLU A 473 17.92 27.62 34.31
N TRP A 474 17.05 28.02 33.40
CA TRP A 474 15.91 27.19 32.98
C TRP A 474 15.78 27.03 31.45
N TRP A 475 16.42 27.90 30.66
CA TRP A 475 16.40 27.83 29.19
C TRP A 475 17.84 27.57 28.67
N ASP A 476 18.10 26.27 28.38
CA ASP A 476 19.46 25.81 28.03
C ASP A 476 19.87 26.22 26.64
N MET A 477 18.96 26.11 25.67
CA MET A 477 19.21 26.43 24.26
C MET A 477 17.97 26.95 23.55
N GLY A 478 18.16 28.08 22.87
CA GLY A 478 17.21 28.61 21.88
C GLY A 478 17.98 28.91 20.61
N LYS A 479 17.67 28.18 19.52
CA LYS A 479 18.36 28.32 18.24
C LYS A 479 17.35 28.57 17.14
N LEU A 480 17.48 29.69 16.47
CA LEU A 480 16.75 30.03 15.23
C LEU A 480 17.52 29.51 14.04
N ARG A 481 16.82 28.85 13.10
CA ARG A 481 17.35 28.34 11.83
C ARG A 481 16.59 28.95 10.66
N LEU A 482 17.30 29.38 9.64
CA LEU A 482 16.77 29.86 8.37
C LEU A 482 17.52 29.14 7.26
N SER A 483 16.81 28.59 6.30
CA SER A 483 17.43 28.01 5.12
C SER A 483 16.62 28.21 3.86
N TRP A 484 17.34 28.34 2.77
CA TRP A 484 16.83 28.33 1.41
C TRP A 484 17.70 27.42 0.56
N GLY A 485 17.06 26.70 -0.35
CA GLY A 485 17.80 25.86 -1.27
C GLY A 485 16.97 25.40 -2.46
N THR A 486 17.70 24.92 -3.45
CA THR A 486 17.14 24.26 -4.63
C THR A 486 17.58 22.81 -4.66
N ASN A 487 16.70 21.94 -5.13
CA ASN A 487 16.96 20.51 -5.33
C ASN A 487 16.31 20.05 -6.63
N GLY A 488 16.87 19.00 -7.24
CA GLY A 488 16.30 18.34 -8.42
C GLY A 488 15.62 17.01 -8.06
N ASN A 489 14.87 16.49 -9.01
CA ASN A 489 14.38 15.12 -9.01
C ASN A 489 14.73 14.46 -10.33
N ARG A 490 15.11 13.18 -10.32
CA ARG A 490 15.48 12.39 -11.50
C ARG A 490 14.61 11.15 -11.69
N GLU A 491 13.66 10.90 -10.79
CA GLU A 491 12.75 9.76 -10.89
C GLU A 491 11.54 10.10 -11.76
N PHE A 492 11.52 9.60 -13.00
CA PHE A 492 10.42 9.80 -13.94
C PHE A 492 10.07 8.53 -14.73
N GLY A 493 10.28 7.36 -14.15
CA GLY A 493 9.91 6.06 -14.74
C GLY A 493 11.00 5.45 -15.60
N ASP A 494 10.73 5.22 -16.87
CA ASP A 494 11.69 4.59 -17.80
C ASP A 494 12.89 5.50 -18.08
N VAL A 495 14.09 5.04 -17.78
CA VAL A 495 15.36 5.77 -18.01
C VAL A 495 15.63 6.10 -19.48
N TYR A 496 14.94 5.41 -20.40
CA TYR A 496 15.03 5.66 -21.84
C TYR A 496 13.88 6.52 -22.38
N SER A 497 13.06 7.12 -21.51
CA SER A 497 11.90 7.92 -21.92
C SER A 497 12.24 9.17 -22.75
N THR A 498 13.49 9.63 -22.69
CA THR A 498 13.99 10.75 -23.52
C THR A 498 14.43 10.35 -24.93
N LEU A 499 14.57 9.05 -25.18
CA LEU A 499 14.97 8.51 -26.46
C LEU A 499 13.76 8.15 -27.32
N ALA A 500 13.90 8.28 -28.64
CA ALA A 500 12.94 7.71 -29.56
C ALA A 500 12.91 6.17 -29.42
N ASN A 501 11.75 5.57 -29.53
CA ASN A 501 11.58 4.13 -29.43
C ASN A 501 10.90 3.57 -30.66
N LEU A 502 11.41 2.42 -31.13
CA LEU A 502 10.78 1.60 -32.18
C LEU A 502 10.11 0.41 -31.51
N ALA A 503 8.87 0.17 -31.83
CA ALA A 503 8.11 -1.00 -31.39
C ALA A 503 7.65 -1.83 -32.59
N LEU A 504 7.42 -3.13 -32.35
CA LEU A 504 6.76 -4.00 -33.32
C LEU A 504 5.27 -3.61 -33.33
N ALA A 505 4.71 -3.47 -34.54
CA ALA A 505 3.28 -3.34 -34.67
C ALA A 505 2.61 -4.65 -34.19
N GLY A 506 1.57 -4.53 -33.38
CA GLY A 506 0.88 -5.66 -32.73
C GLY A 506 0.07 -6.55 -33.67
N GLY A 507 0.58 -6.83 -34.86
CA GLY A 507 -0.03 -7.71 -35.83
C GLY A 507 0.91 -8.02 -36.96
N GLU A 508 0.83 -9.24 -37.45
CA GLU A 508 1.52 -9.64 -38.69
C GLU A 508 0.92 -8.88 -39.86
N MET A 509 1.75 -8.19 -40.62
CA MET A 509 1.37 -7.63 -41.93
C MET A 509 1.77 -8.59 -43.02
N VAL A 510 0.80 -8.92 -43.87
CA VAL A 510 1.02 -9.74 -45.08
C VAL A 510 1.14 -8.81 -46.29
N TYR A 511 2.27 -8.84 -46.94
CA TYR A 511 2.41 -8.19 -48.25
C TYR A 511 2.63 -9.21 -49.34
N TYR A 512 2.14 -8.89 -50.51
CA TYR A 512 2.24 -9.75 -51.70
C TYR A 512 3.33 -9.24 -52.63
N GLN A 513 4.30 -10.08 -52.91
CA GLN A 513 5.36 -9.80 -53.90
C GLN A 513 5.51 -10.98 -54.85
N ASN A 514 5.37 -10.72 -56.15
CA ASN A 514 5.51 -11.76 -57.22
C ASN A 514 4.61 -12.99 -57.02
N GLY A 515 3.39 -12.77 -56.53
CA GLY A 515 2.41 -13.86 -56.31
C GLY A 515 2.62 -14.64 -54.97
N ASN A 516 3.63 -14.31 -54.19
CA ASN A 516 3.86 -14.91 -52.86
C ASN A 516 3.41 -13.99 -51.74
N SER A 517 2.80 -14.57 -50.72
CA SER A 517 2.53 -13.86 -49.45
C SER A 517 3.74 -13.92 -48.54
N ASN A 518 4.17 -12.76 -48.04
CA ASN A 518 5.24 -12.66 -47.06
C ASN A 518 4.68 -12.05 -45.79
N VAL A 519 4.94 -12.68 -44.64
CA VAL A 519 4.56 -12.17 -43.32
C VAL A 519 5.73 -11.37 -42.77
N VAL A 520 5.47 -10.14 -42.35
CA VAL A 520 6.44 -9.27 -41.73
C VAL A 520 5.87 -8.66 -40.46
N ASN A 521 6.70 -8.49 -39.47
CA ASN A 521 6.39 -7.71 -38.25
C ASN A 521 6.96 -6.31 -38.45
N PRO A 522 6.14 -5.33 -38.88
CA PRO A 522 6.64 -3.99 -39.14
C PRO A 522 7.04 -3.28 -37.84
N LEU A 523 8.11 -2.52 -37.96
CA LEU A 523 8.53 -1.58 -36.91
C LEU A 523 7.88 -0.22 -37.15
N TYR A 524 7.41 0.39 -36.06
CA TYR A 524 6.96 1.77 -36.10
C TYR A 524 7.59 2.56 -34.94
N MET A 525 7.70 3.86 -35.10
CA MET A 525 8.15 4.73 -34.02
C MET A 525 7.00 4.88 -33.00
N SER A 526 7.20 4.30 -31.83
CA SER A 526 6.18 4.29 -30.76
C SER A 526 6.31 5.47 -29.81
N ARG A 527 7.48 6.12 -29.79
CA ARG A 527 7.77 7.27 -28.92
C ARG A 527 8.72 8.25 -29.61
N LEU A 528 8.41 9.56 -29.50
CA LEU A 528 9.29 10.65 -29.92
C LEU A 528 10.43 10.83 -28.93
N ALA A 529 11.59 11.27 -29.41
CA ALA A 529 12.68 11.73 -28.57
C ALA A 529 12.31 13.05 -27.87
N ALA A 530 12.72 13.18 -26.61
CA ALA A 530 12.61 14.42 -25.83
C ALA A 530 14.02 14.94 -25.42
N PRO A 531 14.84 15.43 -26.38
CA PRO A 531 16.24 15.75 -26.13
C PRO A 531 16.44 16.95 -25.21
N ASN A 532 15.39 17.76 -24.99
CA ASN A 532 15.42 18.95 -24.15
C ASN A 532 14.87 18.69 -22.74
N LEU A 533 14.45 17.48 -22.43
CA LEU A 533 13.92 17.15 -21.09
C LEU A 533 15.00 17.44 -20.04
N GLU A 534 14.63 18.21 -19.03
CA GLU A 534 15.52 18.65 -17.96
C GLU A 534 15.04 18.26 -16.56
N TRP A 535 15.86 18.55 -15.56
CA TRP A 535 15.58 18.31 -14.16
C TRP A 535 14.35 19.07 -13.66
N GLU A 536 13.48 18.41 -12.93
CA GLU A 536 12.51 19.10 -12.07
C GLU A 536 13.24 19.94 -11.02
N LYS A 537 12.71 21.10 -10.67
CA LYS A 537 13.37 22.05 -9.76
C LYS A 537 12.47 22.35 -8.56
N THR A 538 12.87 21.91 -7.38
CA THR A 538 12.22 22.26 -6.12
C THR A 538 12.98 23.39 -5.45
N LYS A 539 12.31 24.51 -5.19
CA LYS A 539 12.80 25.62 -4.37
C LYS A 539 12.14 25.54 -3.01
N ALA A 540 12.92 25.53 -1.94
CA ALA A 540 12.43 25.37 -0.58
C ALA A 540 12.95 26.46 0.36
N TRP A 541 12.06 26.97 1.20
CA TRP A 541 12.36 27.78 2.39
C TRP A 541 12.00 26.98 3.62
N ASN A 542 12.84 27.11 4.65
CA ASN A 542 12.56 26.54 5.97
C ASN A 542 12.95 27.54 7.05
N VAL A 543 12.05 27.71 8.02
CA VAL A 543 12.28 28.45 9.27
C VAL A 543 12.12 27.47 10.42
N GLY A 544 13.19 27.26 11.20
CA GLY A 544 13.22 26.30 12.29
C GLY A 544 13.57 26.96 13.62
N LEU A 545 13.05 26.40 14.70
CA LEU A 545 13.32 26.80 16.08
C LEU A 545 13.60 25.56 16.91
N ASP A 546 14.83 25.47 17.46
CA ASP A 546 15.24 24.41 18.38
C ASP A 546 15.29 24.96 19.79
N LEU A 547 14.62 24.33 20.72
CA LEU A 547 14.48 24.75 22.12
C LEU A 547 14.92 23.63 23.06
N SER A 548 15.60 23.98 24.14
CA SER A 548 15.95 23.09 25.25
C SER A 548 15.77 23.80 26.56
N PHE A 549 15.12 23.15 27.52
CA PHE A 549 14.81 23.70 28.84
C PHE A 549 15.14 22.71 29.93
N PHE A 550 15.44 23.24 31.14
CA PHE A 550 15.60 22.52 32.40
C PHE A 550 16.69 21.44 32.35
N GLY A 551 17.87 21.79 31.78
CA GLY A 551 18.98 20.85 31.65
C GLY A 551 18.73 19.76 30.60
N GLY A 552 18.00 20.09 29.52
CA GLY A 552 17.66 19.16 28.45
C GLY A 552 16.45 18.26 28.74
N ARG A 553 15.76 18.47 29.87
CA ARG A 553 14.59 17.66 30.25
C ARG A 553 13.38 17.92 29.34
N LEU A 554 13.29 19.08 28.71
CA LEU A 554 12.28 19.39 27.72
C LEU A 554 12.98 19.93 26.47
N THR A 555 12.81 19.24 25.34
CA THR A 555 13.31 19.71 24.05
C THR A 555 12.16 19.81 23.05
N ALA A 556 12.19 20.84 22.21
CA ALA A 556 11.22 21.02 21.14
C ALA A 556 11.94 21.49 19.87
N ASN A 557 11.60 20.87 18.76
CA ASN A 557 12.01 21.28 17.41
C ASN A 557 10.76 21.66 16.65
N MET A 558 10.74 22.84 16.07
CA MET A 558 9.63 23.35 15.28
C MET A 558 10.16 23.78 13.91
N ASP A 559 9.49 23.42 12.86
CA ASP A 559 9.84 23.78 11.49
C ASP A 559 8.61 24.22 10.71
N TYR A 560 8.72 25.35 10.02
CA TYR A 560 7.80 25.78 8.99
C TYR A 560 8.52 25.74 7.66
N TYR A 561 7.94 25.05 6.67
CA TYR A 561 8.50 24.96 5.34
C TYR A 561 7.51 25.40 4.27
N PHE A 562 8.10 25.94 3.20
CA PHE A 562 7.42 26.28 1.94
C PHE A 562 8.26 25.73 0.79
N LYS A 563 7.68 24.83 -0.01
CA LYS A 563 8.34 24.20 -1.16
C LYS A 563 7.53 24.44 -2.42
N LYS A 564 8.20 24.73 -3.51
CA LYS A 564 7.61 24.93 -4.83
C LYS A 564 8.42 24.11 -5.83
N THR A 565 7.78 23.12 -6.47
CA THR A 565 8.39 22.31 -7.53
C THR A 565 7.88 22.82 -8.86
N THR A 566 8.78 23.20 -9.74
CA THR A 566 8.53 23.69 -11.10
C THR A 566 9.17 22.76 -12.11
N ASP A 567 8.81 22.92 -13.37
CA ASP A 567 9.38 22.14 -14.47
C ASP A 567 9.14 20.63 -14.27
N MET A 568 7.97 20.25 -13.72
CA MET A 568 7.64 18.84 -13.46
C MET A 568 7.60 18.07 -14.77
N ILE A 569 8.10 16.84 -14.74
CA ILE A 569 8.14 15.96 -15.92
C ILE A 569 6.76 15.32 -16.07
N MET A 570 6.06 15.73 -17.11
CA MET A 570 4.69 15.34 -17.42
C MET A 570 4.55 14.86 -18.86
N SER A 571 3.55 14.03 -19.12
CA SER A 571 3.18 13.59 -20.46
C SER A 571 2.25 14.63 -21.09
N GLN A 572 2.78 15.45 -22.00
CA GLN A 572 2.00 16.42 -22.76
C GLN A 572 1.30 15.74 -23.94
N ARG A 573 -0.01 15.89 -24.06
CA ARG A 573 -0.77 15.42 -25.22
C ARG A 573 -0.35 16.17 -26.49
N LEU A 574 -0.26 15.44 -27.58
CA LEU A 574 0.05 16.00 -28.89
C LEU A 574 -1.20 15.99 -29.80
N PRO A 575 -1.33 16.93 -30.73
CA PRO A 575 -2.36 16.89 -31.75
C PRO A 575 -2.30 15.60 -32.59
N SER A 576 -3.44 15.03 -32.92
CA SER A 576 -3.55 13.72 -33.61
C SER A 576 -2.81 13.67 -34.93
N PHE A 577 -2.65 14.79 -35.62
CA PHE A 577 -1.94 14.86 -36.90
C PHE A 577 -0.42 14.63 -36.74
N SER A 578 0.13 14.70 -35.51
CA SER A 578 1.53 14.38 -35.24
C SER A 578 1.86 12.90 -35.41
N GLY A 579 0.83 12.03 -35.35
CA GLY A 579 0.97 10.58 -35.33
C GLY A 579 1.36 10.00 -33.98
N PHE A 580 1.47 10.83 -32.94
CA PHE A 580 1.82 10.44 -31.57
C PHE A 580 0.78 10.95 -30.58
N GLY A 581 0.53 10.17 -29.52
CA GLY A 581 -0.41 10.55 -28.48
C GLY A 581 0.14 11.61 -27.52
N SER A 582 1.44 11.50 -27.18
CA SER A 582 2.08 12.40 -26.23
C SER A 582 3.59 12.43 -26.34
N ILE A 583 4.20 13.41 -25.66
CA ILE A 583 5.66 13.55 -25.48
C ILE A 583 5.93 13.93 -24.01
N MET A 584 7.06 13.50 -23.47
CA MET A 584 7.53 13.95 -22.16
C MET A 584 8.05 15.39 -22.25
N ALA A 585 7.56 16.25 -21.36
CA ALA A 585 7.94 17.66 -21.31
C ALA A 585 8.03 18.15 -19.87
N ASN A 586 8.81 19.21 -19.65
CA ASN A 586 8.89 19.89 -18.35
C ASN A 586 7.77 20.92 -18.26
N LEU A 587 6.72 20.57 -17.53
CA LEU A 587 5.49 21.36 -17.36
C LEU A 587 5.07 21.32 -15.88
N GLY A 588 4.05 22.06 -15.55
CA GLY A 588 3.44 21.96 -14.24
C GLY A 588 4.23 22.57 -13.08
N GLU A 589 3.49 22.88 -12.06
CA GLU A 589 3.99 23.47 -10.82
C GLU A 589 3.14 23.03 -9.64
N VAL A 590 3.79 22.52 -8.60
CA VAL A 590 3.14 22.09 -7.36
C VAL A 590 3.78 22.78 -6.17
N GLN A 591 2.96 23.22 -5.24
CA GLN A 591 3.34 23.86 -3.99
C GLN A 591 3.01 22.97 -2.80
N ASN A 592 3.92 22.89 -1.84
CA ASN A 592 3.73 22.29 -0.52
C ASN A 592 4.15 23.28 0.56
N GLN A 593 3.35 23.37 1.61
CA GLN A 593 3.70 24.15 2.80
C GLN A 593 3.20 23.41 4.05
N GLY A 594 3.97 23.48 5.11
CA GLY A 594 3.61 22.76 6.32
C GLY A 594 4.33 23.26 7.55
N PHE A 595 3.83 22.75 8.68
CA PHE A 595 4.38 22.97 10.00
C PHE A 595 4.61 21.62 10.66
N GLU A 596 5.78 21.49 11.29
CA GLU A 596 6.19 20.28 12.01
C GLU A 596 6.65 20.65 13.42
N ILE A 597 6.33 19.83 14.40
CA ILE A 597 6.81 19.97 15.77
C ILE A 597 7.16 18.59 16.34
N ALA A 598 8.32 18.49 16.97
CA ALA A 598 8.74 17.34 17.76
C ALA A 598 9.10 17.81 19.17
N VAL A 599 8.46 17.23 20.18
CA VAL A 599 8.69 17.53 21.59
C VAL A 599 9.11 16.26 22.30
N ASN A 600 10.22 16.32 23.03
CA ASN A 600 10.65 15.25 23.92
C ASN A 600 10.77 15.80 25.35
N SER A 601 10.26 15.05 26.32
CA SER A 601 10.32 15.46 27.72
C SER A 601 10.70 14.28 28.64
N THR A 602 11.54 14.56 29.63
CA THR A 602 11.77 13.70 30.79
C THR A 602 10.91 14.22 31.94
N ASN A 603 9.72 13.60 32.09
CA ASN A 603 8.70 14.07 33.04
C ASN A 603 9.12 13.80 34.48
N ILE A 604 9.61 12.60 34.71
CA ILE A 604 10.11 12.16 36.03
C ILE A 604 11.42 11.42 35.80
N GLU A 605 12.41 11.73 36.62
CA GLU A 605 13.69 11.03 36.63
C GLU A 605 14.17 10.89 38.08
N ASN A 606 14.24 9.65 38.56
CA ASN A 606 14.85 9.28 39.81
C ASN A 606 15.37 7.84 39.76
N ASP A 607 16.06 7.38 40.79
CA ASP A 607 16.69 6.06 40.81
C ASP A 607 15.74 4.88 40.63
N LYS A 608 14.45 5.05 40.88
CA LYS A 608 13.46 3.98 40.83
C LYS A 608 12.52 4.08 39.63
N PHE A 609 12.35 5.29 39.08
CA PHE A 609 11.38 5.56 38.06
C PHE A 609 11.85 6.67 37.11
N VAL A 610 11.87 6.34 35.81
CA VAL A 610 12.09 7.32 34.74
C VAL A 610 10.88 7.28 33.80
N TRP A 611 10.33 8.44 33.48
CA TRP A 611 9.24 8.60 32.55
C TRP A 611 9.60 9.64 31.50
N ASN A 612 9.69 9.18 30.22
CA ASN A 612 9.91 10.03 29.06
C ASN A 612 8.68 10.04 28.17
N THR A 613 8.41 11.18 27.54
CA THR A 613 7.35 11.36 26.56
C THR A 613 7.94 11.95 25.29
N SER A 614 7.53 11.42 24.13
CA SER A 614 7.84 11.97 22.82
C SER A 614 6.54 12.23 22.06
N VAL A 615 6.40 13.43 21.48
CA VAL A 615 5.25 13.87 20.68
C VAL A 615 5.76 14.40 19.35
N GLY A 616 5.19 13.93 18.26
CA GLY A 616 5.39 14.51 16.94
C GLY A 616 4.06 14.94 16.35
N PHE A 617 4.05 16.05 15.64
CA PHE A 617 2.90 16.55 14.90
C PHE A 617 3.36 17.19 13.60
N SER A 618 2.67 16.93 12.51
CA SER A 618 2.89 17.62 11.24
C SER A 618 1.56 17.88 10.52
N ILE A 619 1.53 19.01 9.81
CA ILE A 619 0.46 19.35 8.89
C ILE A 619 1.09 19.81 7.57
N ASN A 620 0.59 19.27 6.47
CA ASN A 620 1.02 19.64 5.12
C ASN A 620 -0.18 20.06 4.27
N LYS A 621 -0.02 21.14 3.50
CA LYS A 621 -0.96 21.57 2.46
C LYS A 621 -0.27 21.50 1.12
N ASN A 622 -0.84 20.71 0.21
CA ASN A 622 -0.41 20.57 -1.16
C ASN A 622 -1.34 21.35 -2.09
N LYS A 623 -0.83 21.90 -3.19
CA LYS A 623 -1.61 22.63 -4.18
C LYS A 623 -0.96 22.52 -5.55
N ILE A 624 -1.75 22.20 -6.58
CA ILE A 624 -1.36 22.32 -8.00
C ILE A 624 -1.54 23.78 -8.40
N ASN A 625 -0.46 24.43 -8.81
CA ASN A 625 -0.50 25.81 -9.27
C ASN A 625 -0.66 25.90 -10.79
N HIS A 626 0.05 25.04 -11.54
CA HIS A 626 0.01 24.93 -13.00
C HIS A 626 0.10 23.48 -13.45
N LEU A 627 -0.46 23.17 -14.62
CA LEU A 627 -0.37 21.86 -15.30
C LEU A 627 0.31 21.98 -16.65
N TYR A 628 -0.46 22.27 -17.70
CA TYR A 628 0.01 22.25 -19.08
C TYR A 628 0.12 23.66 -19.70
N TYR A 629 -0.28 24.69 -18.98
CA TYR A 629 -0.43 26.09 -19.45
C TYR A 629 -1.41 26.22 -20.63
N ASP A 630 -2.40 25.32 -20.69
CA ASP A 630 -3.52 25.42 -21.60
C ASP A 630 -4.64 26.23 -20.93
N TYR A 631 -5.25 27.19 -21.67
CA TYR A 631 -6.19 28.15 -21.09
C TYR A 631 -7.54 28.09 -21.83
N ASP A 632 -8.61 28.30 -21.08
CA ASP A 632 -9.94 28.51 -21.62
C ASP A 632 -10.09 29.92 -22.26
N GLU A 633 -11.28 30.20 -22.85
CA GLU A 633 -11.60 31.50 -23.48
C GLU A 633 -11.58 32.66 -22.48
N ASN A 634 -11.69 32.38 -21.18
CA ASN A 634 -11.67 33.34 -20.09
C ASN A 634 -10.28 33.56 -19.49
N GLY A 635 -9.28 32.86 -19.97
CA GLY A 635 -7.91 32.92 -19.48
C GLY A 635 -7.65 32.11 -18.21
N ASN A 636 -8.52 31.16 -17.82
CA ASN A 636 -8.27 30.22 -16.73
C ASN A 636 -7.54 29.01 -17.26
N GLU A 637 -6.53 28.56 -16.54
CA GLU A 637 -5.82 27.34 -16.90
C GLU A 637 -6.70 26.10 -16.71
N LEU A 638 -6.71 25.23 -17.73
CA LEU A 638 -7.53 24.04 -17.75
C LEU A 638 -6.99 22.97 -16.80
N SER A 639 -7.88 22.37 -16.01
CA SER A 639 -7.60 21.20 -15.17
C SER A 639 -7.60 19.93 -16.01
N ASP A 640 -6.82 18.94 -15.60
CA ASP A 640 -6.81 17.61 -16.21
C ASP A 640 -7.76 16.68 -15.44
N THR A 641 -9.02 16.72 -15.82
CA THR A 641 -10.08 15.92 -15.17
C THR A 641 -9.90 14.43 -15.38
N SER A 642 -9.26 14.01 -16.49
CA SER A 642 -9.01 12.59 -16.79
C SER A 642 -7.98 11.96 -15.84
N ASN A 643 -7.02 12.75 -15.38
CA ASN A 643 -6.02 12.32 -14.37
C ASN A 643 -6.41 12.73 -12.94
N GLY A 644 -7.53 13.43 -12.76
CA GLY A 644 -7.97 13.93 -11.46
C GLY A 644 -7.10 15.09 -10.92
N TRP A 645 -6.48 15.87 -11.81
CA TRP A 645 -5.64 17.00 -11.45
C TRP A 645 -6.35 18.32 -11.66
N TYR A 646 -6.62 19.03 -10.57
CA TYR A 646 -7.38 20.27 -10.58
C TYR A 646 -6.51 21.43 -10.15
N ILE A 647 -6.47 22.49 -10.99
CA ILE A 647 -5.75 23.72 -10.65
C ILE A 647 -6.30 24.30 -9.34
N GLY A 648 -5.41 24.67 -8.44
CA GLY A 648 -5.78 25.22 -7.14
C GLY A 648 -6.08 24.19 -6.05
N GLN A 649 -6.17 22.90 -6.39
CA GLN A 649 -6.46 21.80 -5.48
C GLN A 649 -5.22 20.94 -5.19
N PRO A 650 -5.23 20.10 -4.13
CA PRO A 650 -4.15 19.18 -3.84
C PRO A 650 -4.04 18.05 -4.90
N ILE A 651 -2.86 17.46 -5.02
CA ILE A 651 -2.70 16.16 -5.68
C ILE A 651 -3.50 15.11 -4.90
N GLY A 652 -4.22 14.23 -5.60
CA GLY A 652 -5.12 13.26 -4.97
C GLY A 652 -6.44 13.85 -4.50
N THR A 653 -6.86 14.95 -5.11
CA THR A 653 -8.19 15.55 -4.93
C THR A 653 -9.26 14.53 -5.27
N ILE A 654 -10.24 14.43 -4.39
CA ILE A 654 -11.50 13.74 -4.65
C ILE A 654 -12.50 14.77 -5.16
N TRP A 655 -12.68 14.79 -6.49
CA TRP A 655 -13.65 15.62 -7.19
C TRP A 655 -14.74 14.70 -7.68
N TYR A 656 -15.86 14.66 -6.95
CA TYR A 656 -16.87 13.63 -7.16
C TYR A 656 -18.26 14.10 -6.75
N TYR A 657 -19.27 13.28 -7.00
CA TYR A 657 -20.64 13.51 -6.58
C TYR A 657 -20.78 13.40 -5.07
N GLU A 658 -21.42 14.40 -4.47
CA GLU A 658 -21.73 14.37 -3.04
C GLU A 658 -23.02 13.59 -2.80
N THR A 659 -23.01 12.73 -1.78
CA THR A 659 -24.17 11.91 -1.41
C THR A 659 -24.68 12.30 -0.04
N ASP A 660 -26.03 12.25 0.16
CA ASP A 660 -26.71 12.51 1.43
C ASP A 660 -27.38 11.22 1.95
N GLY A 661 -26.58 10.15 2.10
CA GLY A 661 -27.07 8.84 2.49
C GLY A 661 -27.96 8.20 1.43
N VAL A 662 -29.07 7.61 1.86
CA VAL A 662 -30.05 6.94 1.02
C VAL A 662 -31.44 7.56 1.21
N TRP A 663 -32.26 7.52 0.17
CA TRP A 663 -33.65 7.96 0.27
C TRP A 663 -34.36 7.20 1.38
N GLN A 664 -35.01 7.90 2.31
CA GLN A 664 -35.76 7.29 3.40
C GLN A 664 -37.23 7.06 3.01
N ASN A 665 -37.90 6.21 3.75
CA ASN A 665 -39.28 5.84 3.51
C ASN A 665 -40.23 6.86 4.13
N THR A 666 -40.11 8.14 3.74
CA THR A 666 -40.96 9.25 4.13
C THR A 666 -41.70 9.82 2.91
N PRO A 667 -42.88 10.42 3.04
CA PRO A 667 -43.62 10.98 1.90
C PRO A 667 -42.77 11.97 1.09
N GLU A 668 -41.94 12.79 1.76
CA GLU A 668 -41.08 13.79 1.14
C GLU A 668 -39.99 13.12 0.28
N ASP A 669 -39.26 12.17 0.85
CA ASP A 669 -38.18 11.47 0.14
C ASP A 669 -38.70 10.57 -0.98
N ILE A 670 -39.87 9.93 -0.78
CA ILE A 670 -40.57 9.15 -1.82
C ILE A 670 -40.90 10.03 -3.02
N ALA A 671 -41.49 11.19 -2.79
CA ALA A 671 -41.84 12.12 -3.88
C ALA A 671 -40.61 12.63 -4.61
N ALA A 672 -39.54 12.99 -3.89
CA ALA A 672 -38.31 13.47 -4.48
C ALA A 672 -37.56 12.36 -5.26
N ALA A 673 -37.47 11.15 -4.71
CA ALA A 673 -36.82 10.00 -5.37
C ALA A 673 -37.54 9.62 -6.68
N ALA A 674 -38.89 9.68 -6.69
CA ALA A 674 -39.69 9.35 -7.87
C ALA A 674 -39.38 10.27 -9.06
N LEU A 675 -39.02 11.54 -8.84
CA LEU A 675 -38.63 12.49 -9.91
C LEU A 675 -37.43 12.00 -10.74
N VAL A 676 -36.53 11.27 -10.09
CA VAL A 676 -35.30 10.73 -10.73
C VAL A 676 -35.33 9.22 -10.91
N GLY A 677 -36.52 8.60 -10.81
CA GLY A 677 -36.75 7.18 -11.03
C GLY A 677 -36.21 6.26 -9.93
N GLN A 678 -35.95 6.82 -8.74
CA GLN A 678 -35.43 6.08 -7.57
C GLN A 678 -36.55 5.77 -6.53
N LYS A 679 -36.21 4.99 -5.53
CA LYS A 679 -37.08 4.52 -4.45
C LYS A 679 -36.37 4.64 -3.09
N PRO A 680 -37.08 4.59 -1.96
CA PRO A 680 -36.44 4.49 -0.66
C PRO A 680 -35.39 3.36 -0.61
N GLY A 681 -34.25 3.64 0.01
CA GLY A 681 -33.09 2.76 0.05
C GLY A 681 -32.11 2.90 -1.13
N ASP A 682 -32.46 3.66 -2.18
CA ASP A 682 -31.50 4.01 -3.25
C ASP A 682 -30.59 5.16 -2.80
N PRO A 683 -29.36 5.28 -3.36
CA PRO A 683 -28.44 6.33 -2.98
C PRO A 683 -28.97 7.72 -3.35
N LYS A 684 -28.90 8.66 -2.39
CA LYS A 684 -29.35 10.03 -2.55
C LYS A 684 -28.16 10.90 -2.94
N VAL A 685 -28.13 11.38 -4.20
CA VAL A 685 -27.10 12.28 -4.73
C VAL A 685 -27.56 13.72 -4.60
N ILE A 686 -26.66 14.62 -4.18
CA ILE A 686 -26.94 16.05 -4.11
C ILE A 686 -26.75 16.68 -5.49
N ASN A 687 -27.77 17.37 -5.98
CA ASN A 687 -27.73 18.16 -7.22
C ASN A 687 -27.12 19.54 -6.91
N HIS A 688 -25.85 19.73 -7.29
CA HIS A 688 -25.14 21.00 -7.12
C HIS A 688 -25.31 21.97 -8.29
N TYR A 689 -25.62 21.48 -9.49
CA TYR A 689 -25.76 22.26 -10.70
C TYR A 689 -27.19 22.19 -11.27
N THR A 690 -27.97 23.23 -11.08
CA THR A 690 -29.41 23.25 -11.38
C THR A 690 -29.77 23.88 -12.70
N GLU A 691 -28.79 24.34 -13.50
CA GLU A 691 -29.07 24.98 -14.79
C GLU A 691 -29.45 23.96 -15.87
N ASP A 692 -29.00 22.71 -15.71
CA ASP A 692 -29.29 21.58 -16.61
C ASP A 692 -30.57 20.83 -16.24
N ASP A 693 -31.23 21.20 -15.13
CA ASP A 693 -32.45 20.55 -14.65
C ASP A 693 -33.60 20.67 -15.66
N GLN A 694 -34.33 19.59 -15.79
CA GLN A 694 -35.54 19.57 -16.60
C GLN A 694 -36.71 20.21 -15.83
N ILE A 695 -37.59 20.85 -16.55
CA ILE A 695 -38.84 21.40 -15.99
C ILE A 695 -39.98 20.63 -16.59
N ALA A 696 -40.72 19.91 -15.74
CA ALA A 696 -41.96 19.22 -16.13
C ALA A 696 -43.06 20.21 -16.55
N GLU A 697 -44.09 19.71 -17.20
CA GLU A 697 -45.23 20.53 -17.66
C GLU A 697 -45.98 21.28 -16.55
N ASP A 698 -45.96 20.73 -15.34
CA ASP A 698 -46.56 21.33 -14.12
C ASP A 698 -45.63 22.30 -13.41
N GLY A 699 -44.43 22.55 -13.97
CA GLY A 699 -43.43 23.41 -13.37
C GLY A 699 -42.49 22.74 -12.34
N THR A 700 -42.66 21.46 -12.10
CA THR A 700 -41.79 20.72 -11.19
C THR A 700 -40.37 20.59 -11.77
N ARG A 701 -39.35 20.91 -10.97
CA ARG A 701 -37.94 20.73 -11.35
C ARG A 701 -37.50 19.29 -11.16
N ILE A 702 -36.95 18.67 -12.20
CA ILE A 702 -36.41 17.32 -12.19
C ILE A 702 -34.88 17.43 -12.25
N PRO A 703 -34.17 17.01 -11.19
CA PRO A 703 -32.70 17.01 -11.17
C PRO A 703 -32.09 16.21 -12.32
N VAL A 704 -31.07 16.78 -12.97
CA VAL A 704 -30.25 16.10 -13.99
C VAL A 704 -28.81 16.09 -13.51
N TYR A 705 -28.23 14.91 -13.38
CA TYR A 705 -26.88 14.74 -12.84
C TYR A 705 -25.85 14.57 -13.95
N ASN A 706 -24.78 15.37 -13.89
CA ASN A 706 -23.67 15.32 -14.85
C ASN A 706 -22.35 15.78 -14.19
N ASP A 707 -21.31 15.95 -14.98
CA ASP A 707 -19.98 16.32 -14.45
C ASP A 707 -19.95 17.69 -13.75
N ASN A 708 -20.94 18.58 -13.98
CA ASN A 708 -21.03 19.86 -13.30
C ASN A 708 -21.48 19.73 -11.82
N ASP A 709 -22.10 18.61 -11.46
CA ASP A 709 -22.49 18.32 -10.05
C ASP A 709 -21.32 17.85 -9.18
N LYS A 710 -20.19 17.54 -9.80
CA LYS A 710 -19.01 17.13 -9.04
C LYS A 710 -18.44 18.31 -8.26
N VAL A 711 -18.11 18.07 -7.00
CA VAL A 711 -17.53 19.05 -6.09
C VAL A 711 -16.28 18.52 -5.40
N TYR A 712 -15.51 19.41 -4.80
CA TYR A 712 -14.36 19.02 -3.97
C TYR A 712 -14.83 18.38 -2.65
N LEU A 713 -14.56 17.10 -2.49
CA LEU A 713 -14.97 16.35 -1.29
C LEU A 713 -13.82 16.05 -0.33
N GLY A 714 -12.60 16.41 -0.69
CA GLY A 714 -11.41 16.17 0.13
C GLY A 714 -10.23 15.61 -0.65
N THR A 715 -9.34 14.95 0.03
CA THR A 715 -8.08 14.39 -0.53
C THR A 715 -7.84 12.96 -0.07
N THR A 716 -7.20 12.18 -0.92
CA THR A 716 -6.74 10.81 -0.59
C THR A 716 -5.48 10.81 0.27
N ALA A 717 -4.68 11.90 0.26
CA ALA A 717 -3.48 12.03 1.06
C ALA A 717 -3.80 12.65 2.44
N PRO A 718 -3.31 12.09 3.56
CA PRO A 718 -3.57 12.65 4.89
C PRO A 718 -2.82 13.97 5.08
N PRO A 719 -3.51 15.11 5.32
CA PRO A 719 -2.84 16.38 5.58
C PRO A 719 -2.25 16.49 6.98
N ILE A 720 -2.70 15.70 7.93
CA ILE A 720 -2.29 15.75 9.34
C ILE A 720 -1.76 14.39 9.76
N TYR A 721 -0.60 14.42 10.40
CA TYR A 721 0.03 13.28 11.08
C TYR A 721 0.41 13.69 12.50
N TRP A 722 0.19 12.79 13.47
CA TRP A 722 0.77 12.93 14.80
C TRP A 722 1.16 11.56 15.38
N ASN A 723 2.13 11.59 16.28
CA ASN A 723 2.52 10.43 17.07
C ASN A 723 2.74 10.84 18.53
N PHE A 724 2.56 9.87 19.41
CA PHE A 724 2.70 10.03 20.84
C PHE A 724 3.27 8.76 21.46
N ARG A 725 4.38 8.88 22.16
CA ARG A 725 5.05 7.76 22.78
C ARG A 725 5.41 8.08 24.24
N ASN A 726 5.17 7.11 25.12
CA ASN A 726 5.66 7.13 26.50
C ASN A 726 6.58 5.94 26.76
N ASP A 727 7.71 6.21 27.38
CA ASP A 727 8.69 5.23 27.81
C ASP A 727 8.86 5.33 29.34
N PHE A 728 8.62 4.22 30.02
CA PHE A 728 8.76 4.10 31.47
C PHE A 728 9.89 3.12 31.79
N THR A 729 10.75 3.49 32.75
CA THR A 729 11.76 2.57 33.29
C THR A 729 11.56 2.49 34.82
N LEU A 730 11.33 1.27 35.30
CA LEU A 730 11.13 0.98 36.69
C LEU A 730 12.33 0.18 37.23
N TRP A 731 12.85 0.59 38.38
CA TRP A 731 13.98 -0.05 39.08
C TRP A 731 15.20 -0.36 38.16
N LYS A 732 15.39 0.41 37.11
CA LYS A 732 16.47 0.29 36.12
C LYS A 732 16.40 -0.97 35.23
N ASP A 733 15.59 -1.96 35.56
CA ASP A 733 15.58 -3.27 34.95
C ASP A 733 14.29 -3.53 34.13
N LEU A 734 13.15 -2.95 34.52
CA LEU A 734 11.88 -3.12 33.84
C LEU A 734 11.56 -1.87 33.00
N THR A 735 11.28 -2.08 31.72
CA THR A 735 10.89 -1.01 30.78
C THR A 735 9.50 -1.29 30.22
N LEU A 736 8.70 -0.23 30.04
CA LEU A 736 7.43 -0.24 29.34
C LEU A 736 7.42 0.89 28.33
N SER A 737 7.14 0.60 27.08
CA SER A 737 6.90 1.57 26.01
C SER A 737 5.49 1.45 25.51
N ILE A 738 4.83 2.59 25.26
CA ILE A 738 3.49 2.65 24.67
C ILE A 738 3.53 3.72 23.58
N SER A 739 3.15 3.37 22.34
CA SER A 739 3.15 4.32 21.24
C SER A 739 1.82 4.33 20.48
N PHE A 740 1.43 5.54 20.10
CA PHE A 740 0.27 5.84 19.26
C PHE A 740 0.72 6.62 18.04
N TYR A 741 -0.01 6.46 16.93
CA TYR A 741 0.08 7.39 15.80
C TYR A 741 -1.26 7.50 15.08
N SER A 742 -1.35 8.51 14.22
CA SER A 742 -2.59 8.82 13.51
C SER A 742 -2.29 9.53 12.19
N TYR A 743 -3.06 9.17 11.18
CA TYR A 743 -3.25 9.96 9.95
C TYR A 743 -4.68 10.48 9.93
N MET A 744 -4.84 11.78 9.64
CA MET A 744 -6.15 12.43 9.71
C MET A 744 -6.43 13.30 8.49
N GLY A 745 -7.71 13.43 8.17
CA GLY A 745 -8.22 14.34 7.16
C GLY A 745 -8.22 13.80 5.72
N HIS A 746 -7.86 12.52 5.53
CA HIS A 746 -7.93 11.88 4.22
C HIS A 746 -9.18 11.02 4.08
N LYS A 747 -9.61 10.87 2.83
CA LYS A 747 -10.80 10.13 2.46
C LYS A 747 -10.50 9.15 1.32
N SER A 748 -11.39 8.21 1.08
CA SER A 748 -11.32 7.30 -0.06
C SER A 748 -12.72 6.89 -0.48
N THR A 749 -12.91 6.64 -1.77
CA THR A 749 -14.08 5.93 -2.26
C THR A 749 -13.86 4.43 -2.13
N SER A 750 -14.92 3.67 -1.97
CA SER A 750 -14.89 2.23 -1.79
C SER A 750 -15.68 1.48 -2.86
N GLY A 751 -15.40 1.81 -4.10
CA GLY A 751 -16.12 1.25 -5.23
C GLY A 751 -17.57 1.72 -5.33
N ASN A 752 -18.23 1.39 -6.43
CA ASN A 752 -19.58 1.80 -6.68
C ASN A 752 -20.56 1.20 -5.65
N TRP A 753 -21.29 2.04 -4.98
CA TRP A 753 -22.25 1.68 -3.92
C TRP A 753 -23.31 0.70 -4.40
N LEU A 754 -23.76 0.84 -5.65
CA LEU A 754 -24.71 -0.10 -6.26
C LEU A 754 -24.07 -1.44 -6.60
N ASN A 755 -22.88 -1.44 -7.19
CA ASN A 755 -22.24 -2.67 -7.68
C ASN A 755 -21.81 -3.60 -6.56
N ILE A 756 -21.41 -3.04 -5.42
CA ILE A 756 -20.99 -3.85 -4.29
C ILE A 756 -22.19 -4.41 -3.54
N ASP A 757 -23.23 -3.59 -3.42
CA ASP A 757 -24.28 -3.81 -2.43
C ASP A 757 -25.65 -4.10 -3.04
N ASN A 758 -25.82 -4.01 -4.36
CA ASN A 758 -27.09 -4.34 -4.97
C ASN A 758 -27.40 -5.84 -5.00
N GLY A 759 -26.40 -6.67 -4.76
CA GLY A 759 -26.53 -8.11 -4.60
C GLY A 759 -26.86 -8.90 -5.87
N GLY A 760 -27.22 -8.25 -6.96
CA GLY A 760 -27.76 -8.89 -8.14
C GLY A 760 -26.92 -10.04 -8.68
N SER A 761 -25.72 -9.77 -9.15
CA SER A 761 -24.83 -10.82 -9.67
C SER A 761 -24.29 -11.73 -8.57
N GLN A 762 -24.10 -11.23 -7.35
CA GLN A 762 -23.63 -12.03 -6.22
C GLN A 762 -24.67 -13.10 -5.84
N VAL A 763 -25.91 -12.68 -5.65
CA VAL A 763 -27.01 -13.63 -5.32
C VAL A 763 -27.27 -14.60 -6.46
N THR A 764 -27.29 -14.14 -7.71
CA THR A 764 -27.55 -15.00 -8.88
C THR A 764 -26.47 -16.07 -9.03
N ASN A 765 -25.22 -15.75 -8.72
CA ASN A 765 -24.12 -16.70 -8.73
C ASN A 765 -23.98 -17.49 -7.41
N GLY A 766 -24.78 -17.18 -6.38
CA GLY A 766 -24.70 -17.80 -5.07
C GLY A 766 -23.46 -17.38 -4.26
N PHE A 767 -22.79 -16.30 -4.64
CA PHE A 767 -21.59 -15.80 -3.98
C PHE A 767 -21.92 -15.16 -2.62
N ASN A 768 -20.92 -15.12 -1.75
CA ASN A 768 -20.99 -14.34 -0.52
C ASN A 768 -20.68 -12.86 -0.80
N MET A 769 -20.88 -12.01 0.18
CA MET A 769 -20.45 -10.62 0.13
C MET A 769 -19.90 -10.16 1.50
N PRO A 770 -19.14 -9.07 1.54
CA PRO A 770 -18.74 -8.45 2.80
C PRO A 770 -19.96 -8.12 3.66
N GLU A 771 -19.88 -8.43 4.96
CA GLU A 771 -20.94 -8.15 5.93
C GLU A 771 -21.19 -6.64 6.03
N LYS A 772 -22.46 -6.23 5.90
CA LYS A 772 -22.88 -4.83 5.88
C LYS A 772 -24.31 -4.66 6.39
N GLU A 773 -24.51 -3.55 7.06
CA GLU A 773 -25.83 -3.04 7.47
C GLU A 773 -26.48 -2.30 6.29
N TYR A 774 -27.16 -3.02 5.41
CA TYR A 774 -27.87 -2.43 4.26
C TYR A 774 -29.31 -2.00 4.64
N TRP A 775 -29.83 -1.05 3.87
CA TRP A 775 -31.18 -0.53 4.06
C TRP A 775 -32.25 -1.58 3.74
N THR A 776 -33.21 -1.75 4.65
CA THR A 776 -34.49 -2.44 4.41
C THR A 776 -35.61 -1.61 5.03
N PRO A 777 -36.92 -1.87 4.70
CA PRO A 777 -38.01 -1.19 5.37
C PRO A 777 -38.01 -1.34 6.90
N GLU A 778 -37.46 -2.45 7.41
CA GLU A 778 -37.34 -2.71 8.85
C GLU A 778 -36.04 -2.17 9.46
N ASN A 779 -35.04 -1.89 8.63
CA ASN A 779 -33.71 -1.36 9.04
C ASN A 779 -33.36 -0.11 8.21
N PRO A 780 -33.95 1.06 8.50
CA PRO A 780 -33.74 2.30 7.73
C PRO A 780 -32.40 2.94 8.06
N THR A 781 -31.30 2.35 7.58
CA THR A 781 -29.93 2.89 7.72
C THR A 781 -29.59 3.88 6.62
N ASN A 782 -28.59 4.74 6.85
CA ASN A 782 -27.93 5.57 5.85
C ASN A 782 -26.56 5.01 5.42
N ASP A 783 -26.14 3.88 5.99
CA ASP A 783 -24.76 3.36 5.76
C ASP A 783 -24.63 2.69 4.40
N TYR A 784 -25.61 1.86 4.02
CA TYR A 784 -25.65 1.20 2.72
C TYR A 784 -27.02 1.28 2.09
N CYS A 785 -27.05 1.36 0.77
CA CYS A 785 -28.28 1.28 0.01
C CYS A 785 -28.96 -0.08 0.15
N ARG A 786 -30.22 -0.15 -0.24
CA ARG A 786 -30.96 -1.40 -0.31
C ARG A 786 -30.31 -2.38 -1.30
N LEU A 787 -30.54 -3.65 -1.12
CA LEU A 787 -30.19 -4.65 -2.12
C LEU A 787 -31.01 -4.38 -3.40
N ASN A 788 -30.38 -4.58 -4.56
CA ASN A 788 -30.97 -4.22 -5.87
C ASN A 788 -31.32 -2.72 -5.99
N ALA A 789 -30.47 -1.85 -5.43
CA ALA A 789 -30.62 -0.40 -5.55
C ALA A 789 -30.39 0.08 -7.00
N ALA A 790 -30.89 1.25 -7.30
CA ALA A 790 -30.72 1.91 -8.59
C ALA A 790 -30.16 3.35 -8.41
N GLY A 791 -29.28 3.77 -9.30
CA GLY A 791 -28.88 5.17 -9.40
C GLY A 791 -29.95 6.02 -10.05
N PRO A 792 -29.84 7.36 -9.97
CA PRO A 792 -30.74 8.29 -10.69
C PRO A 792 -30.74 7.99 -12.19
N ASN A 793 -31.90 7.84 -12.78
CA ASN A 793 -32.05 7.60 -14.23
C ASN A 793 -31.77 8.85 -15.09
N THR A 794 -31.66 10.00 -14.46
CA THR A 794 -31.43 11.31 -15.07
C THR A 794 -29.93 11.68 -15.15
N GLY A 795 -29.04 10.66 -15.24
CA GLY A 795 -27.61 10.88 -15.48
C GLY A 795 -26.66 9.89 -14.82
N LEU A 796 -27.03 9.30 -13.68
CA LEU A 796 -26.18 8.41 -12.89
C LEU A 796 -26.78 7.01 -12.68
N ALA A 797 -27.40 6.43 -13.70
CA ALA A 797 -28.08 5.14 -13.60
C ALA A 797 -27.14 3.99 -13.15
N SER A 798 -25.82 4.08 -13.44
CA SER A 798 -24.80 3.15 -12.95
C SER A 798 -24.42 3.33 -11.47
N GLY A 799 -24.98 4.36 -10.82
CA GLY A 799 -24.74 4.69 -9.42
C GLY A 799 -23.49 5.51 -9.16
N VAL A 800 -23.20 5.71 -7.88
CA VAL A 800 -22.08 6.51 -7.37
C VAL A 800 -21.29 5.72 -6.32
N ASP A 801 -20.02 6.10 -6.13
CA ASP A 801 -19.20 5.56 -5.06
C ASP A 801 -19.54 6.21 -3.72
N LYS A 802 -19.52 5.43 -2.65
CA LYS A 802 -19.60 5.97 -1.29
C LYS A 802 -18.24 6.51 -0.86
N LEU A 803 -18.25 7.70 -0.25
CA LEU A 803 -17.06 8.34 0.29
C LEU A 803 -16.90 8.03 1.78
N TYR A 804 -15.74 7.51 2.16
CA TYR A 804 -15.40 7.15 3.52
C TYR A 804 -14.29 8.03 4.08
N ASN A 805 -14.38 8.36 5.37
CA ASN A 805 -13.29 8.95 6.13
C ASN A 805 -12.29 7.84 6.52
N ARG A 806 -11.04 7.97 6.10
CA ARG A 806 -9.95 7.04 6.41
C ARG A 806 -9.10 7.48 7.60
N SER A 807 -9.45 8.58 8.26
CA SER A 807 -8.75 9.02 9.48
C SER A 807 -8.77 7.92 10.53
N PHE A 808 -7.66 7.73 11.21
CA PHE A 808 -7.56 6.72 12.26
C PHE A 808 -6.63 7.15 13.38
N VAL A 809 -6.82 6.56 14.55
CA VAL A 809 -5.89 6.56 15.68
C VAL A 809 -5.50 5.12 15.96
N ARG A 810 -4.20 4.84 15.96
CA ARG A 810 -3.66 3.51 16.23
C ARG A 810 -2.83 3.49 17.50
N LEU A 811 -3.18 2.59 18.42
CA LEU A 811 -2.27 2.12 19.46
C LEU A 811 -1.34 1.09 18.78
N ASP A 812 -0.17 1.57 18.37
CA ASP A 812 0.75 0.81 17.51
C ASP A 812 1.53 -0.25 18.27
N ASP A 813 2.14 0.16 19.38
CA ASP A 813 3.07 -0.72 20.10
C ASP A 813 2.90 -0.60 21.61
N ILE A 814 2.86 -1.76 22.28
CA ILE A 814 3.09 -1.90 23.72
C ILE A 814 4.23 -2.88 23.88
N THR A 815 5.36 -2.41 24.40
CA THR A 815 6.56 -3.24 24.63
C THR A 815 6.96 -3.24 26.09
N ILE A 816 7.08 -4.42 26.68
CA ILE A 816 7.62 -4.66 28.02
C ILE A 816 8.97 -5.34 27.90
N GLY A 817 9.98 -4.84 28.57
CA GLY A 817 11.32 -5.41 28.60
C GLY A 817 11.84 -5.56 30.00
N TYR A 818 12.36 -6.72 30.35
CA TYR A 818 12.99 -6.99 31.65
C TYR A 818 14.45 -7.43 31.48
N THR A 819 15.35 -6.72 32.11
CA THR A 819 16.78 -7.09 32.17
C THR A 819 17.03 -7.86 33.47
N ILE A 820 17.44 -9.12 33.35
CA ILE A 820 17.70 -9.95 34.51
C ILE A 820 18.88 -9.37 35.30
N PRO A 821 18.74 -9.19 36.66
CA PRO A 821 19.78 -8.59 37.48
C PRO A 821 21.11 -9.31 37.36
N LYS A 822 22.18 -8.57 37.18
CA LYS A 822 23.55 -9.07 36.93
C LYS A 822 24.06 -10.07 38.00
N LYS A 823 23.56 -9.97 39.23
CA LYS A 823 23.88 -10.92 40.32
C LYS A 823 23.42 -12.37 40.01
N TRP A 824 22.41 -12.54 39.18
CA TRP A 824 21.89 -13.84 38.78
C TRP A 824 22.58 -14.36 37.52
N THR A 825 22.77 -13.50 36.49
CA THR A 825 23.34 -13.90 35.21
C THR A 825 24.82 -14.30 35.32
N ARG A 826 25.59 -13.67 36.22
CA ARG A 826 27.00 -14.01 36.49
C ARG A 826 27.21 -15.47 36.93
N LYS A 827 26.20 -16.09 37.59
CA LYS A 827 26.28 -17.50 37.97
C LYS A 827 26.40 -18.44 36.77
N PHE A 828 25.97 -18.00 35.61
CA PHE A 828 26.01 -18.71 34.34
C PHE A 828 27.07 -18.17 33.38
N MET A 829 27.98 -17.32 33.85
CA MET A 829 29.02 -16.64 33.05
C MET A 829 28.43 -15.76 31.95
N VAL A 830 27.20 -15.27 32.10
CA VAL A 830 26.47 -14.37 31.17
C VAL A 830 26.52 -12.95 31.72
N ASP A 831 26.91 -12.01 30.86
CA ASP A 831 26.98 -10.59 31.29
C ASP A 831 25.59 -9.96 31.40
N ARG A 832 24.70 -10.26 30.43
CA ARG A 832 23.34 -9.72 30.41
C ARG A 832 22.35 -10.66 29.73
N ILE A 833 21.18 -10.80 30.34
CA ILE A 833 19.99 -11.41 29.67
C ILE A 833 18.87 -10.39 29.72
N ARG A 834 18.29 -10.10 28.58
CA ARG A 834 17.08 -9.26 28.44
C ARG A 834 15.98 -10.05 27.77
N VAL A 835 14.81 -10.06 28.37
CA VAL A 835 13.59 -10.63 27.84
C VAL A 835 12.66 -9.49 27.46
N THR A 836 11.99 -9.60 26.30
CA THR A 836 11.03 -8.62 25.82
C THR A 836 9.74 -9.31 25.39
N ALA A 837 8.63 -8.66 25.65
CA ALA A 837 7.33 -9.03 25.08
C ALA A 837 6.70 -7.77 24.50
N SER A 838 6.17 -7.85 23.27
CA SER A 838 5.47 -6.71 22.69
C SER A 838 4.26 -7.16 21.86
N CYS A 839 3.33 -6.23 21.76
CA CYS A 839 2.19 -6.34 20.86
C CYS A 839 2.21 -5.14 19.92
N LYS A 840 2.26 -5.40 18.59
CA LYS A 840 2.14 -4.40 17.53
C LYS A 840 0.75 -4.41 16.94
N ASN A 841 0.30 -3.24 16.48
CA ASN A 841 -1.05 -3.00 15.99
C ASN A 841 -2.10 -3.50 17.01
N VAL A 842 -2.00 -2.96 18.24
CA VAL A 842 -2.81 -3.39 19.39
C VAL A 842 -4.29 -3.12 19.14
N CYS A 843 -4.62 -1.90 18.70
CA CYS A 843 -5.95 -1.55 18.22
C CYS A 843 -5.90 -0.32 17.30
N THR A 844 -6.88 -0.23 16.42
CA THR A 844 -7.07 0.89 15.52
C THR A 844 -8.52 1.38 15.65
N ILE A 845 -8.69 2.68 15.82
CA ILE A 845 -9.99 3.36 15.86
C ILE A 845 -10.12 4.14 14.56
N SER A 846 -11.10 3.80 13.74
CA SER A 846 -11.36 4.42 12.44
C SER A 846 -12.82 4.23 12.04
N GLY A 847 -13.33 5.10 11.19
CA GLY A 847 -14.60 4.87 10.48
C GLY A 847 -14.42 4.13 9.15
N TRP A 848 -13.22 3.61 8.85
CA TRP A 848 -12.95 2.81 7.66
C TRP A 848 -13.30 1.34 7.90
N GLU A 849 -14.13 0.77 7.03
CA GLU A 849 -14.70 -0.57 7.20
C GLU A 849 -14.00 -1.68 6.39
N TYR A 850 -13.10 -1.31 5.46
CA TYR A 850 -12.53 -2.27 4.49
C TYR A 850 -11.12 -2.75 4.86
N GLY A 851 -10.87 -3.02 6.14
CA GLY A 851 -9.58 -3.49 6.61
C GLY A 851 -8.73 -2.39 7.24
N ASP A 852 -7.45 -2.33 6.91
CA ASP A 852 -6.54 -1.34 7.47
C ASP A 852 -6.79 0.05 6.88
N PRO A 853 -7.12 1.07 7.68
CA PRO A 853 -7.35 2.43 7.16
C PRO A 853 -6.09 3.06 6.57
N GLU A 854 -4.89 2.59 6.90
CA GLU A 854 -3.63 3.10 6.36
C GLU A 854 -3.33 2.53 4.98
N THR A 855 -3.43 1.20 4.82
CA THR A 855 -3.08 0.51 3.57
C THR A 855 -4.28 0.16 2.69
N GLY A 856 -5.47 0.12 3.26
CA GLY A 856 -6.69 -0.34 2.59
C GLY A 856 -6.83 -1.87 2.50
N GLY A 857 -5.85 -2.62 3.02
CA GLY A 857 -5.76 -4.07 2.90
C GLY A 857 -5.85 -4.81 4.23
N LEU A 858 -5.26 -6.01 4.23
CA LEU A 858 -5.18 -6.86 5.42
C LEU A 858 -4.26 -6.22 6.48
N ALA A 859 -4.78 -6.04 7.70
CA ALA A 859 -3.96 -5.71 8.87
C ALA A 859 -3.68 -6.95 9.71
N THR A 860 -2.47 -7.01 10.27
CA THR A 860 -2.09 -8.07 11.21
C THR A 860 -1.74 -7.49 12.57
N ARG A 861 -2.09 -8.23 13.63
CA ARG A 861 -1.60 -7.99 14.99
C ARG A 861 -0.49 -8.97 15.29
N THR A 862 0.63 -8.45 15.84
CA THR A 862 1.82 -9.24 16.06
C THR A 862 2.20 -9.24 17.53
N PHE A 863 2.27 -10.43 18.14
CA PHE A 863 2.77 -10.63 19.48
C PHE A 863 4.20 -11.14 19.40
N ASN A 864 5.18 -10.35 19.86
CA ASN A 864 6.60 -10.71 19.81
C ASN A 864 7.10 -11.08 21.20
N PHE A 865 7.95 -12.10 21.25
CA PHE A 865 8.68 -12.54 22.42
C PHE A 865 10.15 -12.65 22.04
N GLY A 866 10.98 -11.87 22.71
CA GLY A 866 12.41 -11.80 22.43
C GLY A 866 13.25 -12.16 23.65
N ILE A 867 14.36 -12.84 23.39
CA ILE A 867 15.43 -13.02 24.36
C ILE A 867 16.75 -12.57 23.73
N ASN A 868 17.51 -11.78 24.47
CA ASN A 868 18.85 -11.34 24.06
C ASN A 868 19.83 -11.68 25.19
N VAL A 869 20.87 -12.42 24.83
CA VAL A 869 21.93 -12.89 25.75
C VAL A 869 23.25 -12.26 25.29
N THR A 870 23.93 -11.59 26.23
CA THR A 870 25.27 -11.03 26.00
C THR A 870 26.25 -11.78 26.89
N LEU A 871 27.33 -12.31 26.25
CA LEU A 871 28.42 -13.07 26.89
C LEU A 871 29.68 -12.25 26.96
#